data_8ae0ebee79f8c44138ae98e63530ce4d
#
_entry.id   8ae0ebee79f8c44138ae98e63530ce4d
#
_cell.length_a   1.000
_cell.length_b   1.000
_cell.length_c   1.000
_cell.angle_alpha   90.00
_cell.angle_beta   90.00
_cell.angle_gamma   90.00
#
_symmetry.space_group_name_H-M   'P 1'
#
loop_
_entity.id
_entity.type
_entity.pdbx_description
1 polymer ?
#
loop_
_entity_poly.entity_id
_entity_poly.type
_entity_poly.pdbx_seq_one_letter_code
_entity_poly.pdbx_strand_id
1 'polypeptide(L)'
;MSRFGIAHAAIAALFLPGLARGAELIADGHFDKRQDTFWASDGLPFARENGRLCVEAARGGEAWSQLIGTNGLKLEPGRIYRLSMRVIAEPARSVQARVQRAADPWTMVDEFTMEGTPEGSLFSAEFAGQEPDEAQLVFPLGGGESGRVCLDDVSLVATGASSPAARRAAEGPAIRVNQLGYLTDGPKRATFVADAKQPIDFRLLDSADRIVGKGKTQPHGFDPTAGVETQVADFSAFKTPGDGYRLVSGDWASDRFSIGEDLYTRLRVDALSWFYPQRSGIEIRGAIAGKAYARSAGHVGVAPNQGDKAVPCLGGAQAEALYGGWSCSYQLDVTGGWYDAGDHGKYAVTGALAAAQLLAAYERGLTFAPTSAVTRDGLSRIPENGNGLPDILDEARWELEFLLRMMVPDGEPLAGMVHHKIHDTAWTAAPMLPGDDPQPRALYRPSTAATLDVAAVAAQGARLFAEHNPTFSARLLSAARKAWVAANASPALLAPKSDGFGGGGDYDDDSISDELFWAATELYLTTGNGEYLKTLRASPLWEADVFSPGGAFNWRDVAGFARLQLALYGRALPAVDQETIRNSVLTSAQHLLSLQQAEPFGIVYRPNERRYDWGSNQLMLQNIVVLSAAYDLSGDRVFLDGAREGMDYILGRNAMGLSYITGYGSRSPQNQHSRWYARQRDPQLPNPPVGSLAGGPNSTFVDDIARERLRGCAPQTCYVDDIEAYGSNEIAINWNAPLVYVASFLADAR
;
A
#
# COMPACT_ATOMS: atom_id res chain seq x y z
N MET A 1 2.31 32.95 53.88
CA MET A 1 1.54 32.11 54.81
C MET A 1 0.28 31.70 54.11
N SER A 2 0.15 30.48 53.68
CA SER A 2 -1.00 29.61 53.68
C SER A 2 -0.63 28.34 52.91
N ARG A 3 -0.55 27.23 53.62
CA ARG A 3 -0.26 25.90 53.12
C ARG A 3 -1.59 25.31 52.59
N PHE A 4 -1.61 24.81 51.35
CA PHE A 4 -2.64 23.90 50.90
C PHE A 4 -2.07 22.49 50.87
N GLY A 5 -2.61 21.63 51.71
CA GLY A 5 -2.33 20.22 51.77
C GLY A 5 -3.14 19.48 50.67
N ILE A 6 -2.47 18.63 49.94
CA ILE A 6 -3.11 17.70 48.98
C ILE A 6 -3.53 16.45 49.77
N ALA A 7 -4.84 16.26 49.86
CA ALA A 7 -5.42 15.06 50.43
C ALA A 7 -5.33 13.89 49.41
N HIS A 8 -4.67 12.80 49.78
CA HIS A 8 -4.72 11.53 49.04
C HIS A 8 -6.05 10.88 49.31
N ALA A 9 -6.91 10.80 48.29
CA ALA A 9 -8.12 9.98 48.32
C ALA A 9 -7.75 8.56 47.93
N ALA A 10 -7.80 7.64 48.90
CA ALA A 10 -7.74 6.21 48.64
C ALA A 10 -9.07 5.77 47.99
N ILE A 11 -9.02 5.35 46.75
CA ILE A 11 -10.17 4.76 46.05
C ILE A 11 -10.25 3.28 46.50
N ALA A 12 -11.22 2.98 47.36
CA ALA A 12 -11.59 1.62 47.69
C ALA A 12 -12.33 1.01 46.48
N ALA A 13 -11.81 -0.04 45.94
CA ALA A 13 -12.45 -0.81 44.88
C ALA A 13 -13.71 -1.48 45.42
N LEU A 14 -14.88 -0.95 45.06
CA LEU A 14 -16.17 -1.59 45.26
C LEU A 14 -16.32 -2.75 44.26
N PHE A 15 -16.27 -3.99 44.72
CA PHE A 15 -16.67 -5.13 43.96
C PHE A 15 -18.19 -5.09 43.68
N LEU A 16 -18.57 -4.83 42.43
CA LEU A 16 -19.94 -5.07 41.95
C LEU A 16 -20.05 -6.52 41.47
N PRO A 17 -20.99 -7.32 41.96
CA PRO A 17 -21.23 -8.65 41.45
C PRO A 17 -22.17 -8.60 40.25
N GLY A 18 -21.76 -9.20 39.13
CA GLY A 18 -22.74 -9.49 38.06
C GLY A 18 -22.36 -9.22 36.62
N LEU A 19 -21.07 -9.19 36.26
CA LEU A 19 -20.69 -9.31 34.85
C LEU A 19 -20.17 -10.73 34.60
N ALA A 20 -20.72 -11.39 33.59
CA ALA A 20 -20.21 -12.70 33.16
C ALA A 20 -18.70 -12.57 32.91
N ARG A 21 -17.88 -13.23 33.75
CA ARG A 21 -16.44 -13.30 33.56
C ARG A 21 -16.20 -13.97 32.21
N GLY A 22 -15.54 -13.30 31.26
CA GLY A 22 -15.04 -13.91 30.04
C GLY A 22 -14.12 -15.09 30.40
N ALA A 23 -14.02 -16.07 29.52
CA ALA A 23 -13.11 -17.18 29.72
C ALA A 23 -11.67 -16.67 29.85
N GLU A 24 -10.95 -17.19 30.87
CA GLU A 24 -9.52 -16.94 31.04
C GLU A 24 -8.75 -17.64 29.91
N LEU A 25 -7.87 -16.93 29.20
CA LEU A 25 -7.07 -17.46 28.11
C LEU A 25 -5.70 -17.98 28.56
N ILE A 26 -5.21 -17.54 29.72
CA ILE A 26 -3.95 -18.02 30.32
C ILE A 26 -4.24 -19.18 31.29
N ALA A 27 -3.84 -20.37 30.91
CA ALA A 27 -4.24 -21.58 31.65
C ALA A 27 -3.63 -21.71 33.05
N ASP A 28 -2.46 -21.14 33.33
CA ASP A 28 -1.75 -21.25 34.62
C ASP A 28 -0.98 -19.95 34.96
N GLY A 29 -1.68 -18.84 34.94
CA GLY A 29 -1.08 -17.52 35.22
C GLY A 29 -0.73 -17.25 36.67
N HIS A 30 -1.21 -18.10 37.64
CA HIS A 30 -0.84 -18.08 39.06
C HIS A 30 0.37 -18.97 39.36
N PHE A 31 0.87 -19.73 38.35
CA PHE A 31 2.03 -20.61 38.43
C PHE A 31 1.99 -21.65 39.58
N ASP A 32 0.82 -21.95 40.11
CA ASP A 32 0.58 -22.92 41.20
C ASP A 32 0.59 -24.35 40.73
N LYS A 33 0.31 -24.60 39.44
CA LYS A 33 0.25 -25.90 38.81
C LYS A 33 1.51 -26.13 37.98
N ARG A 34 2.03 -27.37 38.00
CA ARG A 34 3.15 -27.76 37.10
C ARG A 34 2.63 -28.05 35.67
N GLN A 35 1.98 -27.07 35.05
CA GLN A 35 1.63 -27.13 33.64
C GLN A 35 2.65 -26.32 32.84
N ASP A 36 3.27 -26.93 31.82
CA ASP A 36 4.24 -26.27 30.95
C ASP A 36 3.52 -25.40 29.90
N THR A 37 2.82 -24.36 30.37
CA THR A 37 2.11 -23.40 29.52
C THR A 37 2.97 -22.22 29.12
N PHE A 38 4.05 -21.96 29.89
CA PHE A 38 5.04 -20.93 29.57
C PHE A 38 6.36 -21.58 29.13
N TRP A 39 6.95 -21.00 28.13
CA TRP A 39 8.26 -21.37 27.58
C TRP A 39 9.28 -20.25 27.78
N ALA A 40 10.56 -20.58 27.65
CA ALA A 40 11.66 -19.62 27.60
C ALA A 40 12.55 -19.91 26.38
N SER A 41 13.24 -18.88 25.87
CA SER A 41 14.24 -19.06 24.81
C SER A 41 15.39 -19.96 25.26
N ASP A 42 16.06 -20.63 24.31
CA ASP A 42 17.14 -21.57 24.58
C ASP A 42 18.24 -20.97 25.46
N GLY A 43 18.57 -21.70 26.55
CA GLY A 43 19.61 -21.30 27.49
C GLY A 43 19.19 -20.23 28.50
N LEU A 44 17.92 -19.78 28.52
CA LEU A 44 17.43 -18.87 29.54
C LEU A 44 16.83 -19.66 30.71
N PRO A 45 17.50 -19.70 31.89
CA PRO A 45 16.97 -20.43 33.06
C PRO A 45 15.73 -19.75 33.60
N PHE A 46 14.66 -20.47 33.77
CA PHE A 46 13.48 -20.01 34.51
C PHE A 46 13.05 -21.01 35.57
N ALA A 47 12.46 -20.50 36.63
CA ALA A 47 12.00 -21.29 37.73
C ALA A 47 10.60 -20.87 38.20
N ARG A 48 9.83 -21.85 38.69
CA ARG A 48 8.56 -21.58 39.39
C ARG A 48 8.81 -21.64 40.89
N GLU A 49 8.65 -20.54 41.53
CA GLU A 49 8.97 -20.36 42.94
C GLU A 49 7.85 -19.59 43.66
N ASN A 50 7.25 -20.19 44.67
CA ASN A 50 6.23 -19.55 45.50
C ASN A 50 5.04 -18.97 44.70
N GLY A 51 4.55 -19.67 43.67
CA GLY A 51 3.46 -19.19 42.82
C GLY A 51 3.89 -18.13 41.81
N ARG A 52 5.17 -18.06 41.47
CA ARG A 52 5.72 -17.08 40.50
C ARG A 52 6.56 -17.76 39.45
N LEU A 53 6.60 -17.17 38.27
CA LEU A 53 7.52 -17.56 37.20
C LEU A 53 8.70 -16.56 37.20
N CYS A 54 9.89 -17.00 37.59
CA CYS A 54 11.08 -16.18 37.74
C CYS A 54 12.16 -16.53 36.74
N VAL A 55 12.86 -15.51 36.21
CA VAL A 55 13.91 -15.60 35.20
C VAL A 55 15.09 -14.77 35.63
N GLU A 56 16.30 -15.28 35.41
CA GLU A 56 17.56 -14.52 35.57
C GLU A 56 17.97 -13.96 34.20
N ALA A 57 17.64 -12.69 33.96
CA ALA A 57 17.99 -12.03 32.71
C ALA A 57 19.48 -11.64 32.71
N ALA A 58 20.20 -12.02 31.65
CA ALA A 58 21.60 -11.66 31.46
C ALA A 58 21.72 -10.24 30.85
N ARG A 59 22.84 -9.59 31.11
CA ARG A 59 23.11 -8.23 30.57
C ARG A 59 23.37 -8.26 29.06
N GLY A 60 22.79 -7.30 28.34
CA GLY A 60 23.10 -7.03 26.93
C GLY A 60 22.34 -7.95 25.96
N GLY A 61 22.76 -7.94 24.70
CA GLY A 61 22.06 -8.61 23.60
C GLY A 61 20.90 -7.79 23.05
N GLU A 62 20.21 -8.34 22.07
CA GLU A 62 18.98 -7.76 21.52
C GLU A 62 17.79 -8.08 22.43
N ALA A 63 16.74 -7.25 22.41
CA ALA A 63 15.57 -7.43 23.24
C ALA A 63 14.96 -8.85 23.11
N TRP A 64 14.96 -9.41 21.91
CA TRP A 64 14.44 -10.75 21.61
C TRP A 64 15.42 -11.91 21.88
N SER A 65 16.65 -11.64 22.32
CA SER A 65 17.62 -12.71 22.64
C SER A 65 17.28 -13.49 23.90
N GLN A 66 16.41 -12.93 24.75
CA GLN A 66 15.95 -13.56 25.99
C GLN A 66 14.45 -13.33 26.11
N LEU A 67 13.65 -14.37 25.79
CA LEU A 67 12.20 -14.32 25.79
C LEU A 67 11.63 -15.34 26.78
N ILE A 68 10.55 -14.97 27.47
CA ILE A 68 9.61 -15.91 28.07
C ILE A 68 8.22 -15.64 27.50
N GLY A 69 7.36 -16.64 27.42
CA GLY A 69 6.03 -16.42 26.85
C GLY A 69 5.11 -17.62 26.96
N THR A 70 3.89 -17.43 26.48
CA THR A 70 2.87 -18.47 26.35
C THR A 70 2.17 -18.37 25.01
N ASN A 71 1.90 -19.51 24.38
CA ASN A 71 1.24 -19.63 23.08
C ASN A 71 -0.21 -20.09 23.23
N GLY A 72 -0.91 -20.27 22.12
CA GLY A 72 -2.25 -20.85 22.07
C GLY A 72 -3.36 -19.86 22.39
N LEU A 73 -3.08 -18.55 22.37
CA LEU A 73 -4.07 -17.52 22.63
C LEU A 73 -4.93 -17.33 21.38
N LYS A 74 -6.22 -17.54 21.50
CA LYS A 74 -7.18 -17.29 20.41
C LYS A 74 -7.89 -15.97 20.66
N LEU A 75 -7.51 -14.97 19.90
CA LEU A 75 -8.09 -13.63 19.95
C LEU A 75 -9.13 -13.47 18.84
N GLU A 76 -10.28 -12.90 19.19
CA GLU A 76 -11.33 -12.54 18.23
C GLU A 76 -11.10 -11.08 17.77
N PRO A 77 -11.04 -10.79 16.45
CA PRO A 77 -10.87 -9.45 15.97
C PRO A 77 -11.92 -8.49 16.52
N GLY A 78 -11.47 -7.32 16.97
CA GLY A 78 -12.33 -6.28 17.53
C GLY A 78 -12.87 -6.52 18.93
N ARG A 79 -12.66 -7.70 19.53
CA ARG A 79 -13.05 -7.96 20.91
C ARG A 79 -12.04 -7.36 21.89
N ILE A 80 -12.51 -6.71 22.95
CA ILE A 80 -11.63 -6.12 23.96
C ILE A 80 -11.21 -7.17 24.97
N TYR A 81 -9.91 -7.28 25.18
CA TYR A 81 -9.26 -8.13 26.18
C TYR A 81 -8.61 -7.29 27.25
N ARG A 82 -8.58 -7.79 28.47
CA ARG A 82 -7.82 -7.20 29.58
C ARG A 82 -6.68 -8.13 29.94
N LEU A 83 -5.46 -7.62 29.80
CA LEU A 83 -4.23 -8.22 30.32
C LEU A 83 -3.94 -7.64 31.69
N SER A 84 -3.71 -8.47 32.69
CA SER A 84 -3.29 -8.04 34.02
C SER A 84 -2.26 -8.99 34.61
N MET A 85 -1.35 -8.46 35.44
CA MET A 85 -0.31 -9.26 36.09
C MET A 85 0.34 -8.48 37.23
N ARG A 86 1.13 -9.18 38.03
CA ARG A 86 2.09 -8.59 38.96
C ARG A 86 3.50 -8.83 38.40
N VAL A 87 4.32 -7.76 38.36
CA VAL A 87 5.70 -7.79 37.87
C VAL A 87 6.66 -7.43 39.00
N ILE A 88 7.58 -8.31 39.28
CA ILE A 88 8.62 -8.12 40.31
C ILE A 88 9.97 -8.08 39.58
N ALA A 89 10.82 -7.11 39.88
CA ALA A 89 12.15 -7.02 39.27
C ALA A 89 13.19 -6.53 40.29
N GLU A 90 14.33 -7.22 40.33
CA GLU A 90 15.48 -6.93 41.15
C GLU A 90 16.77 -6.90 40.29
N PRO A 91 17.39 -5.71 40.05
CA PRO A 91 16.91 -4.37 40.44
C PRO A 91 15.64 -3.92 39.75
N ALA A 92 14.96 -2.89 40.27
CA ALA A 92 13.79 -2.30 39.62
C ALA A 92 14.11 -1.90 38.19
N ARG A 93 13.25 -2.28 37.23
CA ARG A 93 13.44 -2.04 35.80
C ARG A 93 12.12 -2.01 35.04
N SER A 94 12.16 -1.38 33.88
CA SER A 94 11.09 -1.48 32.92
C SER A 94 11.05 -2.89 32.29
N VAL A 95 9.85 -3.46 32.18
CA VAL A 95 9.59 -4.76 31.57
C VAL A 95 8.57 -4.57 30.46
N GLN A 96 8.81 -5.15 29.29
CA GLN A 96 7.87 -5.15 28.17
C GLN A 96 7.05 -6.45 28.14
N ALA A 97 5.79 -6.33 27.73
CA ALA A 97 4.94 -7.45 27.35
C ALA A 97 4.38 -7.20 25.94
N ARG A 98 4.44 -8.19 25.09
CA ARG A 98 3.93 -8.13 23.71
C ARG A 98 2.90 -9.21 23.51
N VAL A 99 1.75 -8.82 22.98
CA VAL A 99 0.78 -9.75 22.39
C VAL A 99 1.03 -9.71 20.88
N GLN A 100 1.39 -10.84 20.31
CA GLN A 100 1.75 -10.94 18.90
C GLN A 100 1.33 -12.28 18.32
N ARG A 101 1.39 -12.45 16.99
CA ARG A 101 1.20 -13.73 16.34
C ARG A 101 2.24 -14.74 16.79
N ALA A 102 1.86 -16.01 16.94
CA ALA A 102 2.74 -17.07 17.42
C ALA A 102 3.68 -17.66 16.36
N ALA A 103 3.73 -17.09 15.15
CA ALA A 103 4.56 -17.51 14.03
C ALA A 103 5.06 -16.31 13.22
N ASP A 104 6.12 -16.51 12.40
CA ASP A 104 6.59 -15.53 11.42
C ASP A 104 5.42 -15.04 10.53
N PRO A 105 5.31 -13.71 10.34
CA PRO A 105 6.23 -12.61 10.65
C PRO A 105 6.11 -11.97 12.05
N TRP A 106 5.59 -12.65 13.05
CA TRP A 106 5.48 -12.20 14.45
C TRP A 106 4.70 -10.88 14.61
N THR A 107 3.63 -10.72 13.82
CA THR A 107 2.85 -9.49 13.76
C THR A 107 2.37 -9.07 15.14
N MET A 108 2.66 -7.81 15.52
CA MET A 108 2.29 -7.22 16.79
C MET A 108 0.78 -6.97 16.85
N VAL A 109 0.11 -7.42 17.90
CA VAL A 109 -1.26 -7.06 18.26
C VAL A 109 -1.24 -5.84 19.17
N ASP A 110 -0.49 -5.90 20.27
CA ASP A 110 -0.24 -4.77 21.16
C ASP A 110 1.04 -4.94 21.98
N GLU A 111 1.60 -3.82 22.46
CA GLU A 111 2.80 -3.79 23.30
C GLU A 111 2.55 -2.93 24.53
N PHE A 112 3.02 -3.39 25.67
CA PHE A 112 2.88 -2.75 26.95
C PHE A 112 4.23 -2.62 27.64
N THR A 113 4.45 -1.47 28.26
CA THR A 113 5.60 -1.23 29.12
C THR A 113 5.13 -1.05 30.55
N MET A 114 5.76 -1.74 31.47
CA MET A 114 5.42 -1.74 32.89
C MET A 114 6.68 -1.66 33.75
N GLU A 115 6.58 -1.03 34.92
CA GLU A 115 7.68 -0.95 35.87
C GLU A 115 7.65 -2.15 36.81
N GLY A 116 8.69 -2.97 36.78
CA GLY A 116 8.93 -4.01 37.79
C GLY A 116 9.69 -3.44 38.98
N THR A 117 9.20 -3.68 40.18
CA THR A 117 9.85 -3.30 41.45
C THR A 117 10.09 -4.51 42.34
N PRO A 118 11.03 -4.45 43.32
CA PRO A 118 11.28 -5.56 44.25
C PRO A 118 10.02 -5.97 45.05
N GLU A 119 9.13 -5.01 45.35
CA GLU A 119 7.88 -5.24 46.08
C GLU A 119 6.76 -5.81 45.18
N GLY A 120 6.95 -5.72 43.89
CA GLY A 120 6.00 -6.14 42.88
C GLY A 120 4.96 -5.07 42.52
N SER A 121 4.95 -4.66 41.27
CA SER A 121 3.98 -3.72 40.69
C SER A 121 2.83 -4.44 40.04
N LEU A 122 1.61 -3.91 40.21
CA LEU A 122 0.42 -4.40 39.52
C LEU A 122 0.28 -3.67 38.17
N PHE A 123 0.07 -4.43 37.13
CA PHE A 123 -0.21 -3.94 35.78
C PHE A 123 -1.59 -4.38 35.33
N SER A 124 -2.31 -3.51 34.62
CA SER A 124 -3.53 -3.88 33.91
C SER A 124 -3.75 -2.93 32.72
N ALA A 125 -3.99 -3.50 31.55
CA ALA A 125 -4.30 -2.75 30.33
C ALA A 125 -5.37 -3.48 29.52
N GLU A 126 -6.11 -2.74 28.70
CA GLU A 126 -7.07 -3.30 27.75
C GLU A 126 -6.55 -3.08 26.32
N PHE A 127 -6.80 -4.09 25.46
CA PHE A 127 -6.47 -4.00 24.04
C PHE A 127 -7.53 -4.70 23.20
N ALA A 128 -7.59 -4.38 21.90
CA ALA A 128 -8.50 -5.03 20.95
C ALA A 128 -7.78 -6.21 20.26
N GLY A 129 -8.42 -7.35 20.17
CA GLY A 129 -7.98 -8.47 19.35
C GLY A 129 -7.97 -8.07 17.87
N GLN A 130 -6.97 -8.53 17.14
CA GLN A 130 -6.77 -8.16 15.73
C GLN A 130 -6.61 -9.36 14.79
N GLU A 131 -6.05 -10.48 15.31
CA GLU A 131 -5.75 -11.64 14.52
C GLU A 131 -6.71 -12.79 14.85
N PRO A 132 -7.25 -13.48 13.85
CA PRO A 132 -8.05 -14.67 14.05
C PRO A 132 -7.19 -15.92 14.32
N ASP A 133 -5.88 -15.85 14.05
CA ASP A 133 -4.93 -16.94 14.21
C ASP A 133 -4.38 -17.00 15.64
N GLU A 134 -3.60 -18.03 15.91
CA GLU A 134 -3.00 -18.23 17.21
C GLU A 134 -2.03 -17.10 17.58
N ALA A 135 -2.29 -16.45 18.72
CA ALA A 135 -1.43 -15.44 19.30
C ALA A 135 -0.60 -16.00 20.44
N GLN A 136 0.44 -15.24 20.81
CA GLN A 136 1.27 -15.49 21.99
C GLN A 136 1.41 -14.21 22.80
N LEU A 137 1.59 -14.37 24.12
CA LEU A 137 2.04 -13.32 25.02
C LEU A 137 3.53 -13.55 25.31
N VAL A 138 4.39 -12.59 25.00
CA VAL A 138 5.83 -12.71 25.20
C VAL A 138 6.37 -11.52 25.99
N PHE A 139 7.44 -11.76 26.73
CA PHE A 139 8.16 -10.79 27.53
C PHE A 139 9.61 -10.75 27.07
N PRO A 140 10.02 -9.73 26.28
CA PRO A 140 11.39 -9.50 25.89
C PRO A 140 12.21 -9.00 27.10
N LEU A 141 13.23 -9.73 27.50
CA LEU A 141 14.07 -9.44 28.67
C LEU A 141 15.52 -9.12 28.32
N GLY A 142 15.93 -9.33 27.06
CA GLY A 142 17.26 -8.98 26.55
C GLY A 142 17.47 -7.46 26.38
N GLY A 143 18.68 -7.05 26.05
CA GLY A 143 19.04 -5.67 25.77
C GLY A 143 19.24 -4.75 26.98
N GLY A 144 18.87 -5.20 28.18
CA GLY A 144 18.93 -4.44 29.42
C GLY A 144 20.07 -4.82 30.36
N GLU A 145 19.97 -4.36 31.62
CA GLU A 145 20.85 -4.78 32.71
C GLU A 145 20.48 -6.19 33.19
N SER A 146 21.47 -6.93 33.75
CA SER A 146 21.21 -8.22 34.37
C SER A 146 20.35 -8.06 35.61
N GLY A 147 19.50 -9.05 35.89
CA GLY A 147 18.67 -9.04 37.07
C GLY A 147 17.57 -10.09 37.02
N ARG A 148 16.91 -10.24 38.15
CA ARG A 148 15.82 -11.20 38.29
C ARG A 148 14.49 -10.53 37.95
N VAL A 149 13.68 -11.18 37.08
CA VAL A 149 12.31 -10.78 36.76
C VAL A 149 11.38 -11.91 37.09
N CYS A 150 10.34 -11.64 37.88
CA CYS A 150 9.29 -12.62 38.17
C CYS A 150 7.91 -12.08 37.76
N LEU A 151 7.10 -12.95 37.19
CA LEU A 151 5.69 -12.73 36.85
C LEU A 151 4.79 -13.49 37.83
N ASP A 152 3.66 -12.90 38.18
CA ASP A 152 2.65 -13.47 39.03
C ASP A 152 1.27 -13.00 38.59
N ASP A 153 0.23 -13.79 38.88
CA ASP A 153 -1.17 -13.45 38.57
C ASP A 153 -1.41 -13.02 37.12
N VAL A 154 -0.73 -13.65 36.15
CA VAL A 154 -0.89 -13.31 34.71
C VAL A 154 -2.25 -13.78 34.23
N SER A 155 -3.09 -12.86 33.80
CA SER A 155 -4.47 -13.10 33.39
C SER A 155 -4.77 -12.37 32.10
N LEU A 156 -5.42 -13.05 31.16
CA LEU A 156 -5.91 -12.48 29.90
C LEU A 156 -7.38 -12.90 29.71
N VAL A 157 -8.29 -11.96 29.89
CA VAL A 157 -9.72 -12.23 29.80
C VAL A 157 -10.43 -11.32 28.79
N ALA A 158 -11.41 -11.85 28.08
CA ALA A 158 -12.29 -11.05 27.27
C ALA A 158 -13.23 -10.22 28.17
N THR A 159 -13.33 -8.90 27.94
CA THR A 159 -14.16 -8.01 28.76
C THR A 159 -15.65 -8.04 28.38
N GLY A 160 -16.01 -8.65 27.24
CA GLY A 160 -17.35 -8.63 26.67
C GLY A 160 -17.64 -7.36 25.84
N ALA A 161 -16.74 -6.39 25.85
CA ALA A 161 -16.82 -5.19 25.00
C ALA A 161 -16.23 -5.44 23.61
N SER A 162 -16.68 -4.66 22.63
CA SER A 162 -16.09 -4.61 21.30
C SER A 162 -15.44 -3.22 21.05
N SER A 163 -14.33 -3.21 20.30
CA SER A 163 -13.71 -1.97 19.88
C SER A 163 -14.70 -1.13 19.06
N PRO A 164 -14.79 0.18 19.26
CA PRO A 164 -15.50 1.06 18.35
C PRO A 164 -15.05 0.91 16.90
N ALA A 165 -13.76 0.71 16.67
CA ALA A 165 -13.20 0.49 15.34
C ALA A 165 -13.73 -0.79 14.67
N ALA A 166 -14.06 -1.84 15.42
CA ALA A 166 -14.64 -3.08 14.88
C ALA A 166 -16.04 -2.90 14.27
N ARG A 167 -16.76 -1.83 14.64
CA ARG A 167 -18.14 -1.56 14.15
C ARG A 167 -18.18 -0.62 12.95
N ARG A 168 -17.04 -0.12 12.46
CA ARG A 168 -16.97 0.90 11.41
C ARG A 168 -17.75 0.54 10.14
N ALA A 169 -17.69 -0.72 9.70
CA ALA A 169 -18.48 -1.16 8.55
C ALA A 169 -20.00 -1.13 8.83
N ALA A 170 -20.43 -1.49 10.04
CA ALA A 170 -21.85 -1.47 10.41
C ALA A 170 -22.40 -0.06 10.57
N GLU A 171 -21.56 0.92 10.92
CA GLU A 171 -21.95 2.34 11.10
C GLU A 171 -22.05 3.12 9.77
N GLY A 172 -21.52 2.59 8.67
CA GLY A 172 -21.61 3.19 7.36
C GLY A 172 -22.99 2.95 6.68
N PRO A 173 -23.17 3.37 5.41
CA PRO A 173 -24.44 3.12 4.68
C PRO A 173 -24.73 1.63 4.61
N ALA A 174 -26.01 1.24 4.77
CA ALA A 174 -26.40 -0.16 4.70
C ALA A 174 -26.25 -0.76 3.29
N ILE A 175 -26.35 0.05 2.23
CA ILE A 175 -26.24 -0.38 0.83
C ILE A 175 -25.01 0.24 0.21
N ARG A 176 -24.02 -0.58 -0.13
CA ARG A 176 -22.76 -0.20 -0.76
C ARG A 176 -22.84 -0.35 -2.28
N VAL A 177 -22.51 0.71 -3.00
CA VAL A 177 -22.56 0.77 -4.47
C VAL A 177 -21.28 1.40 -5.00
N ASN A 178 -20.98 1.15 -6.27
CA ASN A 178 -20.05 2.02 -7.02
C ASN A 178 -20.68 3.40 -7.14
N GLN A 179 -20.10 4.41 -6.50
CA GLN A 179 -20.65 5.76 -6.42
C GLN A 179 -20.43 6.59 -7.70
N LEU A 180 -19.53 6.13 -8.59
CA LEU A 180 -19.43 6.66 -9.94
C LEU A 180 -20.58 6.10 -10.80
N GLY A 181 -20.77 4.80 -10.76
CA GLY A 181 -21.82 4.11 -11.48
C GLY A 181 -21.39 2.83 -12.15
N TYR A 182 -22.24 2.31 -13.01
CA TYR A 182 -22.10 1.02 -13.67
C TYR A 182 -22.19 1.18 -15.18
N LEU A 183 -21.33 0.44 -15.91
CA LEU A 183 -21.43 0.39 -17.36
C LEU A 183 -22.70 -0.33 -17.81
N THR A 184 -23.31 0.13 -18.90
CA THR A 184 -24.62 -0.36 -19.39
C THR A 184 -24.65 -1.88 -19.56
N ASP A 185 -23.59 -2.44 -20.15
CA ASP A 185 -23.46 -3.89 -20.44
C ASP A 185 -22.65 -4.69 -19.41
N GLY A 186 -22.17 -4.04 -18.33
CA GLY A 186 -21.41 -4.70 -17.29
C GLY A 186 -22.26 -5.29 -16.17
N PRO A 187 -21.64 -6.06 -15.27
CA PRO A 187 -22.25 -6.47 -14.02
C PRO A 187 -22.62 -5.24 -13.19
N LYS A 188 -23.75 -5.31 -12.48
CA LYS A 188 -24.22 -4.27 -11.58
C LYS A 188 -24.62 -4.92 -10.28
N ARG A 189 -23.71 -4.85 -9.31
CA ARG A 189 -23.91 -5.46 -7.99
C ARG A 189 -23.77 -4.43 -6.88
N ALA A 190 -24.53 -4.63 -5.83
CA ALA A 190 -24.43 -3.85 -4.59
C ALA A 190 -24.31 -4.79 -3.41
N THR A 191 -23.63 -4.36 -2.36
CA THR A 191 -23.49 -5.13 -1.13
C THR A 191 -24.33 -4.50 -0.03
N PHE A 192 -25.19 -5.30 0.58
CA PHE A 192 -26.01 -4.94 1.72
C PHE A 192 -25.30 -5.40 2.99
N VAL A 193 -25.03 -4.48 3.90
CA VAL A 193 -24.54 -4.76 5.25
C VAL A 193 -25.77 -4.96 6.13
N ALA A 194 -26.11 -6.21 6.40
CA ALA A 194 -27.36 -6.55 7.08
C ALA A 194 -27.27 -7.92 7.76
N ASP A 195 -27.60 -7.97 9.04
CA ASP A 195 -27.75 -9.23 9.80
C ASP A 195 -29.13 -9.87 9.52
N ALA A 196 -29.37 -10.26 8.28
CA ALA A 196 -30.57 -10.93 7.84
C ALA A 196 -30.20 -12.28 7.17
N LYS A 197 -30.82 -13.35 7.62
CA LYS A 197 -30.56 -14.70 7.07
C LYS A 197 -31.41 -15.01 5.84
N GLN A 198 -32.40 -14.19 5.54
CA GLN A 198 -33.30 -14.33 4.39
C GLN A 198 -33.04 -13.23 3.36
N PRO A 199 -33.28 -13.50 2.07
CA PRO A 199 -33.17 -12.47 1.03
C PRO A 199 -33.98 -11.23 1.33
N ILE A 200 -33.40 -10.06 1.13
CA ILE A 200 -33.99 -8.74 1.35
C ILE A 200 -34.55 -8.23 0.01
N ASP A 201 -35.78 -7.71 0.02
CA ASP A 201 -36.38 -7.06 -1.14
C ASP A 201 -35.74 -5.67 -1.36
N PHE A 202 -35.33 -5.38 -2.61
CA PHE A 202 -34.86 -4.06 -2.98
C PHE A 202 -35.58 -3.47 -4.19
N ARG A 203 -35.53 -2.18 -4.33
CA ARG A 203 -36.05 -1.42 -5.47
C ARG A 203 -34.94 -0.53 -6.03
N LEU A 204 -34.86 -0.46 -7.36
CA LEU A 204 -34.05 0.53 -8.07
C LEU A 204 -34.94 1.72 -8.42
N LEU A 205 -34.56 2.90 -7.99
CA LEU A 205 -35.21 4.16 -8.27
C LEU A 205 -34.43 5.00 -9.26
N ASP A 206 -35.11 5.73 -10.14
CA ASP A 206 -34.49 6.74 -11.00
C ASP A 206 -34.29 8.08 -10.26
N SER A 207 -33.80 9.12 -10.98
CA SER A 207 -33.57 10.44 -10.42
C SER A 207 -34.86 11.15 -9.92
N ALA A 208 -36.00 10.74 -10.39
CA ALA A 208 -37.32 11.24 -9.96
C ALA A 208 -37.97 10.35 -8.89
N ASP A 209 -37.19 9.44 -8.30
CA ASP A 209 -37.62 8.45 -7.29
C ASP A 209 -38.72 7.49 -7.76
N ARG A 210 -38.89 7.30 -9.07
CA ARG A 210 -39.81 6.30 -9.63
C ARG A 210 -39.12 4.92 -9.62
N ILE A 211 -39.92 3.90 -9.26
CA ILE A 211 -39.41 2.51 -9.29
C ILE A 211 -39.24 2.07 -10.73
N VAL A 212 -37.98 1.75 -11.10
CA VAL A 212 -37.61 1.26 -12.44
C VAL A 212 -37.08 -0.20 -12.42
N GLY A 213 -36.85 -0.74 -11.23
CA GLY A 213 -36.42 -2.14 -11.06
C GLY A 213 -36.77 -2.64 -9.66
N LYS A 214 -36.84 -3.96 -9.52
CA LYS A 214 -37.05 -4.67 -8.25
C LYS A 214 -36.26 -5.96 -8.26
N GLY A 215 -35.82 -6.40 -7.09
CA GLY A 215 -35.13 -7.67 -6.92
C GLY A 215 -35.05 -8.11 -5.47
N LYS A 216 -34.35 -9.22 -5.26
CA LYS A 216 -34.03 -9.75 -3.95
C LYS A 216 -32.51 -9.95 -3.86
N THR A 217 -31.94 -9.67 -2.69
CA THR A 217 -30.55 -9.98 -2.41
C THR A 217 -30.35 -11.48 -2.26
N GLN A 218 -29.08 -11.91 -2.37
CA GLN A 218 -28.63 -13.24 -1.99
C GLN A 218 -27.81 -13.13 -0.73
N PRO A 219 -28.17 -13.85 0.36
CA PRO A 219 -27.35 -13.90 1.57
C PRO A 219 -25.95 -14.44 1.24
N HIS A 220 -24.92 -13.71 1.65
CA HIS A 220 -23.52 -14.14 1.53
C HIS A 220 -23.01 -14.69 2.87
N GLY A 221 -23.38 -14.05 3.99
CA GLY A 221 -22.94 -14.39 5.32
C GLY A 221 -21.96 -13.40 5.91
N PHE A 222 -21.29 -13.82 6.99
CA PHE A 222 -20.32 -13.01 7.69
C PHE A 222 -19.02 -12.88 6.87
N ASP A 223 -18.59 -11.65 6.62
CA ASP A 223 -17.28 -11.35 6.05
C ASP A 223 -16.32 -10.97 7.18
N PRO A 224 -15.33 -11.82 7.51
CA PRO A 224 -14.40 -11.55 8.59
C PRO A 224 -13.45 -10.39 8.30
N THR A 225 -13.20 -10.06 7.02
CA THR A 225 -12.32 -8.95 6.66
C THR A 225 -13.02 -7.59 6.74
N ALA A 226 -14.35 -7.57 6.65
CA ALA A 226 -15.19 -6.40 6.88
C ALA A 226 -15.81 -6.36 8.28
N GLY A 227 -15.88 -7.50 8.98
CA GLY A 227 -16.46 -7.62 10.32
C GLY A 227 -18.00 -7.51 10.35
N VAL A 228 -18.69 -7.82 9.26
CA VAL A 228 -20.15 -7.66 9.13
C VAL A 228 -20.80 -8.80 8.35
N GLU A 229 -22.09 -9.05 8.64
CA GLU A 229 -22.93 -9.91 7.80
C GLU A 229 -23.34 -9.17 6.53
N THR A 230 -23.36 -9.88 5.41
CA THR A 230 -23.55 -9.29 4.08
C THR A 230 -24.52 -10.07 3.22
N GLN A 231 -25.14 -9.35 2.27
CA GLN A 231 -25.90 -9.90 1.17
C GLN A 231 -25.59 -9.15 -0.11
N VAL A 232 -25.71 -9.79 -1.26
CA VAL A 232 -25.41 -9.20 -2.57
C VAL A 232 -26.71 -9.04 -3.38
N ALA A 233 -26.95 -7.81 -3.86
CA ALA A 233 -27.99 -7.51 -4.83
C ALA A 233 -27.39 -7.50 -6.23
N ASP A 234 -27.99 -8.23 -7.17
CA ASP A 234 -27.64 -8.20 -8.58
C ASP A 234 -28.79 -7.54 -9.37
N PHE A 235 -28.48 -6.44 -10.06
CA PHE A 235 -29.41 -5.72 -10.94
C PHE A 235 -28.83 -5.55 -12.36
N SER A 236 -27.91 -6.41 -12.76
CA SER A 236 -27.22 -6.41 -14.07
C SER A 236 -28.17 -6.44 -15.25
N ALA A 237 -29.37 -7.02 -15.08
CA ALA A 237 -30.41 -7.02 -16.09
C ALA A 237 -30.96 -5.64 -16.46
N PHE A 238 -30.79 -4.63 -15.57
CA PHE A 238 -31.20 -3.26 -15.84
C PHE A 238 -30.12 -2.54 -16.67
N LYS A 239 -30.49 -2.12 -17.89
CA LYS A 239 -29.54 -1.56 -18.87
C LYS A 239 -29.87 -0.14 -19.32
N THR A 240 -30.89 0.49 -18.74
CA THR A 240 -31.27 1.85 -19.15
C THR A 240 -30.26 2.86 -18.68
N PRO A 241 -29.61 3.63 -19.60
CA PRO A 241 -28.70 4.69 -19.22
C PRO A 241 -29.43 5.83 -18.50
N GLY A 242 -28.75 6.50 -17.59
CA GLY A 242 -29.25 7.66 -16.86
C GLY A 242 -28.43 7.95 -15.62
N ASP A 243 -28.71 9.10 -15.01
CA ASP A 243 -28.03 9.59 -13.82
C ASP A 243 -28.96 9.57 -12.59
N GLY A 244 -28.34 9.51 -11.42
CA GLY A 244 -29.01 9.66 -10.15
C GLY A 244 -29.84 8.46 -9.73
N TYR A 245 -29.57 7.27 -10.24
CA TYR A 245 -30.15 6.03 -9.74
C TYR A 245 -29.75 5.79 -8.27
N ARG A 246 -30.62 5.09 -7.52
CA ARG A 246 -30.30 4.58 -6.19
C ARG A 246 -31.05 3.29 -5.88
N LEU A 247 -30.45 2.45 -5.07
CA LEU A 247 -31.10 1.28 -4.49
C LEU A 247 -31.76 1.65 -3.15
N VAL A 248 -32.94 1.12 -2.88
CA VAL A 248 -33.63 1.30 -1.61
C VAL A 248 -34.22 -0.02 -1.10
N SER A 249 -34.25 -0.17 0.23
CA SER A 249 -34.91 -1.29 0.93
C SER A 249 -35.35 -0.85 2.31
N GLY A 250 -36.66 -0.87 2.59
CA GLY A 250 -37.21 -0.24 3.79
C GLY A 250 -36.76 1.21 3.89
N ASP A 251 -36.11 1.57 4.99
CA ASP A 251 -35.57 2.90 5.27
C ASP A 251 -34.13 3.08 4.74
N TRP A 252 -33.51 2.04 4.19
CA TRP A 252 -32.15 2.10 3.65
C TRP A 252 -32.15 2.63 2.23
N ALA A 253 -31.19 3.49 1.93
CA ALA A 253 -30.91 3.98 0.58
C ALA A 253 -29.38 3.95 0.33
N SER A 254 -29.01 3.58 -0.89
CA SER A 254 -27.62 3.75 -1.35
C SER A 254 -27.32 5.20 -1.67
N ASP A 255 -26.04 5.52 -1.84
CA ASP A 255 -25.63 6.69 -2.59
C ASP A 255 -26.22 6.65 -4.00
N ARG A 256 -26.32 7.82 -4.65
CA ARG A 256 -26.76 7.91 -6.04
C ARG A 256 -25.58 7.55 -6.96
N PHE A 257 -25.92 6.90 -8.08
CA PHE A 257 -24.95 6.48 -9.10
C PHE A 257 -25.53 6.67 -10.51
N SER A 258 -24.67 6.59 -11.52
CA SER A 258 -25.06 6.64 -12.94
C SER A 258 -25.03 5.26 -13.57
N ILE A 259 -25.73 5.08 -14.67
CA ILE A 259 -25.57 3.93 -15.58
C ILE A 259 -25.29 4.52 -16.97
N GLY A 260 -24.16 4.17 -17.58
CA GLY A 260 -23.75 4.77 -18.85
C GLY A 260 -22.53 4.09 -19.46
N GLU A 261 -22.13 4.53 -20.64
CA GLU A 261 -20.99 3.95 -21.36
C GLU A 261 -19.67 4.71 -21.13
N ASP A 262 -19.73 6.00 -20.82
CA ASP A 262 -18.57 6.89 -20.78
C ASP A 262 -18.08 7.23 -19.36
N LEU A 263 -18.48 6.44 -18.36
CA LEU A 263 -18.23 6.73 -16.93
C LEU A 263 -16.75 6.91 -16.60
N TYR A 264 -15.87 6.10 -17.19
CA TYR A 264 -14.43 6.11 -16.91
C TYR A 264 -13.64 7.13 -17.74
N THR A 265 -14.26 7.76 -18.74
CA THR A 265 -13.58 8.71 -19.64
C THR A 265 -12.99 9.89 -18.87
N ARG A 266 -13.75 10.47 -17.93
CA ARG A 266 -13.26 11.57 -17.10
C ARG A 266 -12.22 11.09 -16.10
N LEU A 267 -12.41 9.92 -15.49
CA LEU A 267 -11.46 9.37 -14.53
C LEU A 267 -10.08 9.15 -15.16
N ARG A 268 -10.01 8.61 -16.39
CA ARG A 268 -8.76 8.48 -17.15
C ARG A 268 -8.02 9.83 -17.27
N VAL A 269 -8.74 10.89 -17.64
CA VAL A 269 -8.15 12.23 -17.78
C VAL A 269 -7.65 12.78 -16.45
N ASP A 270 -8.47 12.67 -15.39
CA ASP A 270 -8.14 13.22 -14.08
C ASP A 270 -6.97 12.44 -13.43
N ALA A 271 -6.96 11.10 -13.53
CA ALA A 271 -5.89 10.27 -13.02
C ALA A 271 -4.54 10.53 -13.72
N LEU A 272 -4.53 10.73 -15.05
CA LEU A 272 -3.31 11.09 -15.78
C LEU A 272 -2.87 12.53 -15.45
N SER A 273 -3.80 13.47 -15.41
CA SER A 273 -3.49 14.88 -15.11
C SER A 273 -3.00 15.10 -13.67
N TRP A 274 -3.21 14.13 -12.79
CA TRP A 274 -2.72 14.14 -11.41
C TRP A 274 -1.19 14.17 -11.33
N PHE A 275 -0.47 13.62 -12.31
CA PHE A 275 1.00 13.58 -12.33
C PHE A 275 1.64 14.96 -12.50
N TYR A 276 1.03 15.88 -13.27
CA TYR A 276 1.59 17.22 -13.47
C TYR A 276 1.85 17.99 -12.16
N PRO A 277 0.90 18.06 -11.19
CA PRO A 277 1.16 18.68 -9.90
C PRO A 277 2.24 17.98 -9.04
N GLN A 278 2.61 16.73 -9.34
CA GLN A 278 3.70 16.01 -8.66
C GLN A 278 5.09 16.33 -9.27
N ARG A 279 5.16 17.00 -10.40
CA ARG A 279 6.43 17.31 -11.05
C ARG A 279 7.33 18.19 -10.17
N SER A 280 8.59 17.78 -9.98
CA SER A 280 9.65 18.52 -9.32
C SER A 280 10.36 19.44 -10.31
N GLY A 281 10.97 20.53 -9.85
CA GLY A 281 11.86 21.38 -10.65
C GLY A 281 11.18 22.36 -11.59
N ILE A 282 9.85 22.44 -11.61
CA ILE A 282 9.09 23.40 -12.41
C ILE A 282 7.99 24.09 -11.60
N GLU A 283 7.55 25.24 -12.08
CA GLU A 283 6.33 25.91 -11.63
C GLU A 283 5.11 25.07 -12.01
N ILE A 284 4.21 24.85 -11.07
CA ILE A 284 2.88 24.30 -11.37
C ILE A 284 1.93 25.46 -11.67
N ARG A 285 1.55 25.57 -12.93
CA ARG A 285 0.75 26.70 -13.42
C ARG A 285 -0.73 26.50 -13.10
N GLY A 286 -1.31 27.45 -12.38
CA GLY A 286 -2.73 27.40 -11.99
C GLY A 286 -3.70 27.43 -13.18
N ALA A 287 -3.28 27.93 -14.33
CA ALA A 287 -4.07 27.88 -15.57
C ALA A 287 -4.25 26.44 -16.10
N ILE A 288 -3.35 25.53 -15.74
CA ILE A 288 -3.34 24.13 -16.19
C ILE A 288 -3.89 23.22 -15.08
N ALA A 289 -3.27 23.23 -13.90
CA ALA A 289 -3.63 22.36 -12.79
C ALA A 289 -4.87 22.82 -12.00
N GLY A 290 -5.29 24.08 -12.17
CA GLY A 290 -6.27 24.76 -11.32
C GLY A 290 -5.59 25.73 -10.35
N LYS A 291 -6.24 26.88 -10.09
CA LYS A 291 -5.65 27.96 -9.27
C LYS A 291 -5.19 27.50 -7.88
N ALA A 292 -5.92 26.59 -7.26
CA ALA A 292 -5.59 26.08 -5.94
C ALA A 292 -4.28 25.28 -5.89
N TYR A 293 -3.84 24.72 -7.02
CA TYR A 293 -2.63 23.88 -7.12
C TYR A 293 -1.42 24.64 -7.64
N ALA A 294 -1.57 25.97 -7.92
CA ALA A 294 -0.46 26.81 -8.36
C ALA A 294 0.63 26.87 -7.28
N ARG A 295 1.86 26.57 -7.65
CA ARG A 295 3.01 26.70 -6.76
C ARG A 295 4.28 27.06 -7.56
N SER A 296 5.23 27.72 -6.90
CA SER A 296 6.56 27.94 -7.45
C SER A 296 7.29 26.62 -7.69
N ALA A 297 8.33 26.66 -8.53
CA ALA A 297 9.22 25.52 -8.72
C ALA A 297 9.89 25.13 -7.40
N GLY A 298 9.78 23.86 -7.02
CA GLY A 298 10.49 23.32 -5.88
C GLY A 298 11.85 22.75 -6.26
N HIS A 299 12.80 22.76 -5.32
CA HIS A 299 14.13 22.17 -5.46
C HIS A 299 14.96 22.72 -6.65
N VAL A 300 14.88 24.03 -6.89
CA VAL A 300 15.62 24.72 -7.96
C VAL A 300 16.78 25.59 -7.47
N GLY A 301 17.10 25.53 -6.17
CA GLY A 301 18.22 26.29 -5.58
C GLY A 301 17.88 27.75 -5.29
N VAL A 302 16.61 28.10 -5.13
CA VAL A 302 16.15 29.40 -4.63
C VAL A 302 15.92 29.25 -3.12
N ALA A 303 16.62 30.05 -2.33
CA ALA A 303 16.53 29.98 -0.85
C ALA A 303 15.07 30.07 -0.37
N PRO A 304 14.66 29.29 0.67
CA PRO A 304 15.50 28.44 1.53
C PRO A 304 15.93 27.10 0.92
N ASN A 305 15.47 26.77 -0.26
CA ASN A 305 15.64 25.51 -0.92
C ASN A 305 17.03 25.37 -1.56
N GLN A 306 17.72 24.24 -1.32
CA GLN A 306 19.07 24.01 -1.86
C GLN A 306 19.08 23.52 -3.32
N GLY A 307 17.99 22.90 -3.79
CA GLY A 307 17.83 22.47 -5.17
C GLY A 307 18.50 21.15 -5.54
N ASP A 308 18.09 20.65 -6.71
CA ASP A 308 18.50 19.36 -7.25
C ASP A 308 19.53 19.48 -8.40
N LYS A 309 20.14 20.67 -8.62
CA LYS A 309 21.10 20.88 -9.72
C LYS A 309 22.53 20.39 -9.44
N ALA A 310 22.90 20.28 -8.18
CA ALA A 310 24.25 19.88 -7.78
C ALA A 310 24.16 19.13 -6.46
N VAL A 311 23.53 17.95 -6.51
CA VAL A 311 23.26 17.16 -5.31
C VAL A 311 24.47 16.26 -5.01
N PRO A 312 25.05 16.37 -3.80
CA PRO A 312 26.14 15.50 -3.36
C PRO A 312 25.61 14.11 -2.97
N CYS A 313 26.49 13.13 -2.94
CA CYS A 313 26.19 11.85 -2.29
C CYS A 313 26.03 12.03 -0.78
N LEU A 314 25.22 11.15 -0.19
CA LEU A 314 25.09 11.04 1.26
C LEU A 314 26.49 10.85 1.90
N GLY A 315 26.72 11.55 2.99
CA GLY A 315 28.02 11.53 3.69
C GLY A 315 27.86 11.50 5.20
N GLY A 316 29.00 11.56 5.91
CA GLY A 316 29.05 11.63 7.35
C GLY A 316 28.50 10.38 8.07
N ALA A 317 27.93 10.58 9.24
CA ALA A 317 27.45 9.49 10.10
C ALA A 317 26.33 8.64 9.46
N GLN A 318 25.49 9.24 8.61
CA GLN A 318 24.43 8.52 7.90
C GLN A 318 25.02 7.56 6.86
N ALA A 319 26.00 7.99 6.06
CA ALA A 319 26.67 7.13 5.10
C ALA A 319 27.45 5.99 5.78
N GLU A 320 28.05 6.27 6.95
CA GLU A 320 28.73 5.24 7.74
C GLU A 320 27.73 4.20 8.23
N ALA A 321 26.60 4.62 8.79
CA ALA A 321 25.59 3.71 9.34
C ALA A 321 24.94 2.84 8.25
N LEU A 322 24.58 3.43 7.10
CA LEU A 322 23.85 2.72 6.04
C LEU A 322 24.76 1.93 5.09
N TYR A 323 25.96 2.41 4.83
CA TYR A 323 26.79 1.95 3.73
C TYR A 323 28.25 1.67 4.09
N GLY A 324 28.60 1.66 5.40
CA GLY A 324 29.97 1.48 5.84
C GLY A 324 30.92 2.60 5.33
N GLY A 325 30.40 3.84 5.31
CA GLY A 325 31.15 5.01 4.87
C GLY A 325 31.22 5.22 3.35
N TRP A 326 30.45 4.44 2.54
CA TRP A 326 30.40 4.72 1.11
C TRP A 326 29.86 6.13 0.84
N SER A 327 30.51 6.84 -0.07
CA SER A 327 30.09 8.12 -0.62
C SER A 327 30.69 8.29 -2.01
N CYS A 328 30.39 9.40 -2.70
CA CYS A 328 30.98 9.71 -3.98
C CYS A 328 31.68 11.08 -3.97
N SER A 329 32.52 11.34 -4.99
CA SER A 329 33.28 12.59 -5.14
C SER A 329 32.62 13.58 -6.09
N TYR A 330 31.51 13.19 -6.73
CA TYR A 330 30.78 14.01 -7.71
C TYR A 330 29.48 14.56 -7.14
N GLN A 331 28.88 15.47 -7.88
CA GLN A 331 27.52 15.94 -7.69
C GLN A 331 26.73 15.74 -8.98
N LEU A 332 25.43 15.48 -8.89
CA LEU A 332 24.56 15.32 -10.07
C LEU A 332 23.52 16.43 -10.16
N ASP A 333 23.20 16.81 -11.40
CA ASP A 333 21.96 17.51 -11.72
C ASP A 333 20.85 16.47 -11.91
N VAL A 334 20.03 16.33 -10.89
CA VAL A 334 18.87 15.42 -10.85
C VAL A 334 17.56 16.20 -10.78
N THR A 335 17.51 17.37 -11.43
CA THR A 335 16.27 18.16 -11.59
C THR A 335 15.23 17.39 -12.41
N GLY A 336 13.95 17.67 -12.20
CA GLY A 336 12.84 16.97 -12.85
C GLY A 336 12.40 15.74 -12.06
N GLY A 337 11.63 14.88 -12.73
CA GLY A 337 10.94 13.73 -12.10
C GLY A 337 9.75 14.14 -11.26
N TRP A 338 9.08 13.17 -10.68
CA TRP A 338 7.96 13.37 -9.76
C TRP A 338 8.38 13.26 -8.32
N TYR A 339 7.80 14.04 -7.43
CA TYR A 339 7.75 13.71 -6.02
C TYR A 339 6.92 12.42 -5.88
N ASP A 340 7.44 11.46 -5.14
CA ASP A 340 6.92 10.10 -5.10
C ASP A 340 5.54 10.02 -4.44
N ALA A 341 5.45 10.51 -3.21
CA ALA A 341 4.28 10.35 -2.37
C ALA A 341 3.90 11.66 -1.66
N GLY A 342 3.63 11.62 -0.35
CA GLY A 342 3.37 12.79 0.46
C GLY A 342 4.62 13.58 0.86
N ASP A 343 5.82 13.07 0.58
CA ASP A 343 7.13 13.68 0.85
C ASP A 343 7.74 14.35 -0.39
N HIS A 344 8.95 14.91 -0.25
CA HIS A 344 9.70 15.51 -1.36
C HIS A 344 10.76 14.56 -1.97
N GLY A 345 10.72 13.28 -1.60
CA GLY A 345 11.60 12.27 -2.16
C GLY A 345 11.29 11.93 -3.62
N LYS A 346 12.33 11.49 -4.34
CA LYS A 346 12.23 10.94 -5.69
C LYS A 346 13.03 9.63 -5.72
N TYR A 347 12.40 8.55 -6.10
CA TYR A 347 12.92 7.20 -5.97
C TYR A 347 12.97 6.51 -7.34
N ALA A 348 14.09 5.87 -7.65
CA ALA A 348 14.26 5.25 -8.97
C ALA A 348 13.33 4.05 -9.17
N VAL A 349 13.11 3.25 -8.13
CA VAL A 349 12.29 2.02 -8.22
C VAL A 349 10.81 2.32 -8.46
N THR A 350 10.20 3.19 -7.64
CA THR A 350 8.78 3.57 -7.79
C THR A 350 8.55 4.43 -9.01
N GLY A 351 9.49 5.35 -9.32
CA GLY A 351 9.45 6.18 -10.53
C GLY A 351 9.52 5.35 -11.80
N ALA A 352 10.40 4.35 -11.84
CA ALA A 352 10.52 3.44 -12.97
C ALA A 352 9.24 2.63 -13.18
N LEU A 353 8.68 2.04 -12.12
CA LEU A 353 7.43 1.28 -12.19
C LEU A 353 6.25 2.15 -12.62
N ALA A 354 6.12 3.37 -12.05
CA ALA A 354 5.05 4.30 -12.42
C ALA A 354 5.13 4.71 -13.89
N ALA A 355 6.32 5.10 -14.36
CA ALA A 355 6.56 5.43 -15.78
C ALA A 355 6.27 4.24 -16.69
N ALA A 356 6.70 3.02 -16.30
CA ALA A 356 6.46 1.80 -17.06
C ALA A 356 4.96 1.47 -17.19
N GLN A 357 4.16 1.73 -16.17
CA GLN A 357 2.71 1.50 -16.22
C GLN A 357 1.99 2.55 -17.08
N LEU A 358 2.44 3.81 -17.11
CA LEU A 358 1.94 4.79 -18.07
C LEU A 358 2.28 4.38 -19.50
N LEU A 359 3.53 3.95 -19.74
CA LEU A 359 3.97 3.40 -21.03
C LEU A 359 3.17 2.17 -21.44
N ALA A 360 2.87 1.25 -20.49
CA ALA A 360 2.04 0.07 -20.75
C ALA A 360 0.59 0.43 -21.11
N ALA A 361 0.00 1.45 -20.48
CA ALA A 361 -1.33 1.94 -20.86
C ALA A 361 -1.34 2.49 -22.32
N TYR A 362 -0.28 3.20 -22.72
CA TYR A 362 -0.09 3.65 -24.09
C TYR A 362 0.08 2.47 -25.06
N GLU A 363 0.99 1.53 -24.77
CA GLU A 363 1.28 0.36 -25.60
C GLU A 363 0.06 -0.53 -25.78
N ARG A 364 -0.73 -0.71 -24.70
CA ARG A 364 -2.03 -1.38 -24.76
C ARG A 364 -2.98 -0.66 -25.69
N GLY A 365 -3.06 0.67 -25.59
CA GLY A 365 -3.89 1.49 -26.48
C GLY A 365 -3.55 1.25 -27.95
N LEU A 366 -2.27 1.25 -28.31
CA LEU A 366 -1.81 1.00 -29.68
C LEU A 366 -2.17 -0.41 -30.18
N THR A 367 -2.09 -1.41 -29.30
CA THR A 367 -2.16 -2.83 -29.70
C THR A 367 -3.58 -3.39 -29.67
N PHE A 368 -4.35 -3.07 -28.62
CA PHE A 368 -5.66 -3.70 -28.36
C PHE A 368 -6.83 -2.71 -28.43
N ALA A 369 -6.57 -1.40 -28.38
CA ALA A 369 -7.60 -0.37 -28.46
C ALA A 369 -7.16 0.80 -29.37
N PRO A 370 -7.02 0.62 -30.69
CA PRO A 370 -6.42 1.64 -31.59
C PRO A 370 -7.18 2.97 -31.64
N THR A 371 -8.42 3.02 -31.15
CA THR A 371 -9.20 4.25 -31.04
C THR A 371 -9.10 4.93 -29.68
N SER A 372 -8.30 4.36 -28.77
CA SER A 372 -8.13 4.89 -27.41
C SER A 372 -7.66 6.33 -27.42
N ALA A 373 -8.25 7.16 -26.55
CA ALA A 373 -7.80 8.53 -26.39
C ALA A 373 -6.41 8.61 -25.73
N VAL A 374 -5.97 7.57 -25.02
CA VAL A 374 -4.66 7.53 -24.34
C VAL A 374 -3.49 7.58 -25.33
N THR A 375 -3.73 7.21 -26.61
CA THR A 375 -2.73 7.25 -27.68
C THR A 375 -2.66 8.61 -28.42
N ARG A 376 -3.37 9.64 -27.92
CA ARG A 376 -3.50 10.93 -28.60
C ARG A 376 -2.94 12.06 -27.75
N ASP A 377 -2.52 13.14 -28.45
CA ASP A 377 -2.28 14.44 -27.86
C ASP A 377 -3.61 15.13 -27.50
N GLY A 378 -3.62 16.00 -26.50
CA GLY A 378 -4.78 16.77 -26.10
C GLY A 378 -5.69 16.09 -25.06
N LEU A 379 -5.24 15.02 -24.41
CA LEU A 379 -6.02 14.26 -23.43
C LEU A 379 -6.00 14.88 -22.04
N SER A 380 -4.84 15.28 -21.55
CA SER A 380 -4.63 15.64 -20.14
C SER A 380 -4.28 17.11 -19.93
N ARG A 381 -4.31 17.55 -18.68
CA ARG A 381 -3.97 18.94 -18.29
C ARG A 381 -2.50 19.01 -17.91
N ILE A 382 -1.64 19.08 -18.93
CA ILE A 382 -0.18 19.22 -18.80
C ILE A 382 0.31 20.38 -19.67
N PRO A 383 1.52 20.92 -19.42
CA PRO A 383 2.07 22.01 -20.22
C PRO A 383 2.29 21.68 -21.70
N GLU A 384 2.55 20.42 -22.00
CA GLU A 384 2.88 19.88 -23.31
C GLU A 384 1.64 19.62 -24.20
N ASN A 385 0.44 19.65 -23.62
CA ASN A 385 -0.81 19.43 -24.35
C ASN A 385 -0.87 20.27 -25.65
N GLY A 386 -1.07 19.60 -26.77
CA GLY A 386 -1.11 20.23 -28.12
C GLY A 386 0.23 20.27 -28.82
N ASN A 387 1.26 19.53 -28.42
CA ASN A 387 2.59 19.53 -29.03
C ASN A 387 2.77 18.45 -30.13
N GLY A 388 1.77 17.60 -30.38
CA GLY A 388 1.78 16.50 -31.33
C GLY A 388 2.31 15.17 -30.80
N LEU A 389 2.76 15.12 -29.56
CA LEU A 389 3.09 13.89 -28.85
C LEU A 389 1.92 13.48 -27.96
N PRO A 390 1.54 12.19 -27.84
CA PRO A 390 0.55 11.76 -26.86
C PRO A 390 0.90 12.19 -25.44
N ASP A 391 -0.04 12.81 -24.72
CA ASP A 391 0.19 13.42 -23.39
C ASP A 391 0.75 12.42 -22.37
N ILE A 392 0.36 11.16 -22.47
CA ILE A 392 0.86 10.11 -21.58
C ILE A 392 2.36 9.82 -21.80
N LEU A 393 2.84 9.99 -23.04
CA LEU A 393 4.27 9.89 -23.35
C LEU A 393 5.03 11.13 -22.87
N ASP A 394 4.44 12.34 -22.95
CA ASP A 394 5.04 13.54 -22.37
C ASP A 394 5.21 13.38 -20.84
N GLU A 395 4.18 12.87 -20.16
CA GLU A 395 4.24 12.67 -18.72
C GLU A 395 5.25 11.57 -18.34
N ALA A 396 5.26 10.43 -19.04
CA ALA A 396 6.26 9.39 -18.82
C ALA A 396 7.69 9.88 -19.13
N ARG A 397 7.87 10.72 -20.14
CA ARG A 397 9.16 11.32 -20.48
C ARG A 397 9.71 12.18 -19.36
N TRP A 398 8.85 12.89 -18.61
CA TRP A 398 9.27 13.71 -17.48
C TRP A 398 10.04 12.90 -16.43
N GLU A 399 9.56 11.71 -16.13
CA GLU A 399 10.24 10.80 -15.21
C GLU A 399 11.45 10.12 -15.85
N LEU A 400 11.33 9.64 -17.08
CA LEU A 400 12.45 9.00 -17.78
C LEU A 400 13.68 9.91 -17.88
N GLU A 401 13.50 11.22 -18.15
CA GLU A 401 14.60 12.18 -18.16
C GLU A 401 15.28 12.31 -16.80
N PHE A 402 14.52 12.26 -15.70
CA PHE A 402 15.06 12.24 -14.34
C PHE A 402 15.81 10.95 -14.05
N LEU A 403 15.23 9.79 -14.35
CA LEU A 403 15.86 8.50 -14.13
C LEU A 403 17.21 8.38 -14.85
N LEU A 404 17.33 8.92 -16.08
CA LEU A 404 18.61 8.97 -16.80
C LEU A 404 19.65 9.86 -16.12
N ARG A 405 19.22 10.92 -15.41
CA ARG A 405 20.12 11.79 -14.63
C ARG A 405 20.60 11.16 -13.33
N MET A 406 19.90 10.14 -12.83
CA MET A 406 20.29 9.40 -11.64
C MET A 406 21.42 8.39 -11.91
N MET A 407 21.87 8.23 -13.16
CA MET A 407 22.95 7.33 -13.51
C MET A 407 24.31 7.89 -13.08
N VAL A 408 25.14 7.03 -12.52
CA VAL A 408 26.55 7.33 -12.18
C VAL A 408 27.33 7.66 -13.46
N PRO A 409 28.07 8.80 -13.49
CA PRO A 409 28.81 9.24 -14.66
C PRO A 409 29.91 8.27 -15.11
N ASP A 410 30.32 8.38 -16.38
CA ASP A 410 31.45 7.64 -16.92
C ASP A 410 32.76 8.06 -16.24
N GLY A 411 33.61 7.08 -15.94
CA GLY A 411 34.91 7.29 -15.29
C GLY A 411 34.85 7.26 -13.76
N GLU A 412 33.66 7.26 -13.17
CA GLU A 412 33.48 7.13 -11.72
C GLU A 412 33.32 5.64 -11.30
N PRO A 413 33.65 5.30 -10.05
CA PRO A 413 33.31 3.98 -9.51
C PRO A 413 31.80 3.73 -9.64
N LEU A 414 31.41 2.50 -10.03
CA LEU A 414 30.03 2.11 -10.31
C LEU A 414 29.40 2.83 -11.53
N ALA A 415 30.19 3.32 -12.48
CA ALA A 415 29.72 3.98 -13.69
C ALA A 415 28.60 3.20 -14.39
N GLY A 416 27.48 3.87 -14.68
CA GLY A 416 26.28 3.28 -15.28
C GLY A 416 25.30 2.63 -14.31
N MET A 417 25.66 2.43 -13.03
CA MET A 417 24.68 2.15 -11.98
C MET A 417 23.76 3.36 -11.75
N VAL A 418 22.63 3.15 -11.12
CA VAL A 418 21.64 4.20 -10.84
C VAL A 418 21.54 4.42 -9.34
N HIS A 419 21.61 5.68 -8.91
CA HIS A 419 21.34 6.05 -7.53
C HIS A 419 19.94 5.63 -7.14
N HIS A 420 19.83 4.96 -5.98
CA HIS A 420 18.55 4.38 -5.55
C HIS A 420 17.47 5.44 -5.36
N LYS A 421 17.84 6.56 -4.76
CA LYS A 421 16.94 7.66 -4.43
C LYS A 421 17.68 8.98 -4.21
N ILE A 422 16.92 10.07 -4.27
CA ILE A 422 17.29 11.38 -3.76
C ILE A 422 16.16 11.89 -2.87
N HIS A 423 16.48 12.27 -1.65
CA HIS A 423 15.54 12.92 -0.75
C HIS A 423 16.24 13.78 0.31
N ASP A 424 15.47 14.39 1.19
CA ASP A 424 15.94 15.22 2.27
C ASP A 424 16.76 14.40 3.27
N THR A 425 17.75 15.04 3.89
CA THR A 425 18.55 14.38 4.93
C THR A 425 17.82 14.23 6.27
N ALA A 426 16.67 14.90 6.41
CA ALA A 426 15.76 14.76 7.55
C ALA A 426 14.31 15.00 7.11
N TRP A 427 13.35 14.38 7.80
CA TRP A 427 11.92 14.56 7.52
C TRP A 427 11.49 16.01 7.74
N THR A 428 10.67 16.52 6.84
CA THR A 428 9.97 17.79 6.97
C THR A 428 8.58 17.60 7.55
N ALA A 429 8.08 18.59 8.27
CA ALA A 429 6.71 18.60 8.77
C ALA A 429 5.69 18.88 7.65
N ALA A 430 4.44 18.52 7.85
CA ALA A 430 3.30 18.98 7.05
C ALA A 430 2.61 20.15 7.80
N PRO A 431 2.28 21.29 7.11
CA PRO A 431 2.48 21.56 5.70
C PRO A 431 3.91 22.01 5.35
N MET A 432 4.36 21.69 4.13
CA MET A 432 5.62 22.18 3.57
C MET A 432 5.51 22.20 2.03
N LEU A 433 5.53 23.40 1.45
CA LEU A 433 5.60 23.51 -0.01
C LEU A 433 6.99 23.11 -0.52
N PRO A 434 7.11 22.47 -1.69
CA PRO A 434 8.43 22.05 -2.19
C PRO A 434 9.44 23.18 -2.42
N GLY A 435 8.98 24.43 -2.65
CA GLY A 435 9.83 25.60 -2.78
C GLY A 435 10.32 26.18 -1.44
N ASP A 436 9.65 25.83 -0.35
CA ASP A 436 9.93 26.36 1.00
C ASP A 436 10.76 25.38 1.84
N ASP A 437 11.08 24.20 1.31
CA ASP A 437 11.82 23.16 2.00
C ASP A 437 13.28 23.55 2.24
N PRO A 438 13.73 23.73 3.50
CA PRO A 438 15.09 24.11 3.81
C PRO A 438 16.07 22.94 3.94
N GLN A 439 15.59 21.71 3.86
CA GLN A 439 16.42 20.53 4.11
C GLN A 439 17.49 20.32 3.05
N PRO A 440 18.70 19.92 3.44
CA PRO A 440 19.71 19.45 2.51
C PRO A 440 19.22 18.19 1.78
N ARG A 441 19.58 18.09 0.49
CA ARG A 441 19.28 16.93 -0.35
C ARG A 441 20.53 16.08 -0.53
N ALA A 442 20.38 14.76 -0.60
CA ALA A 442 21.48 13.84 -0.84
C ALA A 442 21.08 12.73 -1.82
N LEU A 443 22.05 12.34 -2.67
CA LEU A 443 21.99 11.10 -3.46
C LEU A 443 22.34 9.93 -2.56
N TYR A 444 21.48 8.94 -2.52
CA TYR A 444 21.73 7.70 -1.82
C TYR A 444 22.51 6.74 -2.71
N ARG A 445 23.21 5.77 -2.10
CA ARG A 445 24.07 4.84 -2.83
C ARG A 445 23.32 4.20 -4.01
N PRO A 446 23.95 4.00 -5.19
CA PRO A 446 23.37 3.20 -6.26
C PRO A 446 22.99 1.81 -5.78
N SER A 447 21.93 1.24 -6.35
CA SER A 447 21.51 -0.14 -6.07
C SER A 447 21.34 -0.94 -7.36
N THR A 448 21.43 -2.26 -7.24
CA THR A 448 21.22 -3.17 -8.35
C THR A 448 19.77 -3.14 -8.80
N ALA A 449 18.80 -3.13 -7.86
CA ALA A 449 17.36 -3.03 -8.16
C ALA A 449 17.06 -1.76 -8.98
N ALA A 450 17.37 -0.56 -8.46
CA ALA A 450 17.14 0.69 -9.19
C ALA A 450 17.81 0.73 -10.57
N THR A 451 18.98 0.09 -10.70
CA THR A 451 19.70 0.04 -11.97
C THR A 451 18.99 -0.85 -12.99
N LEU A 452 18.49 -2.00 -12.57
CA LEU A 452 17.72 -2.93 -13.41
C LEU A 452 16.35 -2.36 -13.78
N ASP A 453 15.66 -1.70 -12.85
CA ASP A 453 14.38 -1.02 -13.12
C ASP A 453 14.53 0.07 -14.18
N VAL A 454 15.60 0.88 -14.08
CA VAL A 454 15.91 1.88 -15.10
C VAL A 454 16.30 1.21 -16.43
N ALA A 455 17.00 0.09 -16.41
CA ALA A 455 17.28 -0.67 -17.64
C ALA A 455 15.97 -1.14 -18.30
N ALA A 456 15.01 -1.63 -17.51
CA ALA A 456 13.71 -2.09 -17.98
C ALA A 456 12.89 -0.94 -18.58
N VAL A 457 12.60 0.11 -17.80
CA VAL A 457 11.72 1.20 -18.25
C VAL A 457 12.33 2.02 -19.40
N ALA A 458 13.66 2.16 -19.42
CA ALA A 458 14.34 2.82 -20.55
C ALA A 458 14.28 1.96 -21.82
N ALA A 459 14.35 0.64 -21.74
CA ALA A 459 14.16 -0.25 -22.89
C ALA A 459 12.71 -0.19 -23.40
N GLN A 460 11.71 -0.21 -22.51
CA GLN A 460 10.31 -0.03 -22.87
C GLN A 460 10.09 1.33 -23.53
N GLY A 461 10.56 2.41 -22.92
CA GLY A 461 10.49 3.76 -23.48
C GLY A 461 11.16 3.85 -24.83
N ALA A 462 12.31 3.19 -25.03
CA ALA A 462 13.02 3.24 -26.31
C ALA A 462 12.17 2.74 -27.47
N ARG A 463 11.44 1.62 -27.31
CA ARG A 463 10.55 1.14 -28.39
C ARG A 463 9.34 2.02 -28.63
N LEU A 464 8.77 2.61 -27.56
CA LEU A 464 7.54 3.41 -27.67
C LEU A 464 7.79 4.84 -28.17
N PHE A 465 8.98 5.40 -27.95
CA PHE A 465 9.37 6.69 -28.49
C PHE A 465 9.99 6.60 -29.88
N ALA A 466 10.22 5.42 -30.45
CA ALA A 466 10.98 5.24 -31.69
C ALA A 466 10.39 6.03 -32.86
N GLU A 467 9.07 6.07 -33.01
CA GLU A 467 8.37 6.80 -34.08
C GLU A 467 8.23 8.30 -33.78
N HIS A 468 8.10 8.67 -32.50
CA HIS A 468 7.83 10.05 -32.08
C HIS A 468 9.11 10.87 -31.89
N ASN A 469 10.13 10.27 -31.29
CA ASN A 469 11.41 10.93 -31.00
C ASN A 469 12.58 9.94 -31.10
N PRO A 470 13.09 9.65 -32.32
CA PRO A 470 14.17 8.68 -32.54
C PRO A 470 15.45 8.99 -31.76
N THR A 471 15.76 10.28 -31.53
CA THR A 471 16.95 10.68 -30.75
C THR A 471 16.79 10.31 -29.28
N PHE A 472 15.63 10.56 -28.69
CA PHE A 472 15.35 10.19 -27.31
C PHE A 472 15.27 8.65 -27.16
N SER A 473 14.64 7.96 -28.11
CA SER A 473 14.62 6.50 -28.19
C SER A 473 16.04 5.90 -28.19
N ALA A 474 16.94 6.41 -29.01
CA ALA A 474 18.33 5.92 -29.07
C ALA A 474 19.08 6.19 -27.75
N ARG A 475 18.84 7.33 -27.09
CA ARG A 475 19.43 7.66 -25.78
C ARG A 475 18.91 6.71 -24.69
N LEU A 476 17.61 6.42 -24.66
CA LEU A 476 17.00 5.46 -23.74
C LEU A 476 17.58 4.06 -23.91
N LEU A 477 17.67 3.56 -25.15
CA LEU A 477 18.22 2.23 -25.41
C LEU A 477 19.70 2.13 -25.03
N SER A 478 20.49 3.20 -25.27
CA SER A 478 21.88 3.25 -24.84
C SER A 478 22.02 3.19 -23.32
N ALA A 479 21.18 3.94 -22.61
CA ALA A 479 21.13 3.94 -21.14
C ALA A 479 20.69 2.57 -20.58
N ALA A 480 19.66 1.95 -21.17
CA ALA A 480 19.18 0.63 -20.78
C ALA A 480 20.29 -0.43 -20.88
N ARG A 481 21.03 -0.46 -21.97
CA ARG A 481 22.17 -1.38 -22.16
C ARG A 481 23.30 -1.10 -21.19
N LYS A 482 23.62 0.17 -20.93
CA LYS A 482 24.66 0.56 -19.97
C LYS A 482 24.26 0.14 -18.54
N ALA A 483 23.04 0.39 -18.13
CA ALA A 483 22.53 -0.01 -16.83
C ALA A 483 22.51 -1.54 -16.67
N TRP A 484 22.07 -2.27 -17.69
CA TRP A 484 22.14 -3.73 -17.72
C TRP A 484 23.57 -4.26 -17.48
N VAL A 485 24.56 -3.70 -18.16
CA VAL A 485 25.98 -4.11 -18.00
C VAL A 485 26.48 -3.79 -16.60
N ALA A 486 26.16 -2.58 -16.08
CA ALA A 486 26.59 -2.14 -14.75
C ALA A 486 25.96 -2.98 -13.63
N ALA A 487 24.66 -3.28 -13.72
CA ALA A 487 23.96 -4.13 -12.75
C ALA A 487 24.56 -5.55 -12.71
N ASN A 488 24.82 -6.15 -13.87
CA ASN A 488 25.45 -7.48 -13.93
C ASN A 488 26.91 -7.49 -13.43
N ALA A 489 27.61 -6.36 -13.47
CA ALA A 489 28.92 -6.22 -12.84
C ALA A 489 28.85 -6.01 -11.31
N SER A 490 27.70 -5.59 -10.78
CA SER A 490 27.46 -5.33 -9.36
C SER A 490 26.15 -5.99 -8.90
N PRO A 491 26.00 -7.32 -8.98
CA PRO A 491 24.71 -8.00 -8.87
C PRO A 491 24.14 -8.09 -7.43
N ALA A 492 24.87 -7.63 -6.43
CA ALA A 492 24.47 -7.72 -5.03
C ALA A 492 24.61 -6.38 -4.28
N LEU A 493 24.54 -5.26 -4.98
CA LEU A 493 24.54 -3.94 -4.36
C LEU A 493 23.13 -3.57 -3.94
N LEU A 494 22.65 -4.21 -2.86
CA LEU A 494 21.28 -4.07 -2.36
C LEU A 494 21.06 -2.71 -1.66
N ALA A 495 19.83 -2.23 -1.66
CA ALA A 495 19.40 -1.07 -0.89
C ALA A 495 18.99 -1.52 0.52
N PRO A 496 19.67 -1.07 1.58
CA PRO A 496 19.32 -1.44 2.94
C PRO A 496 18.12 -0.63 3.46
N LYS A 497 17.47 -1.13 4.50
CA LYS A 497 16.57 -0.33 5.32
C LYS A 497 17.33 0.82 5.95
N SER A 498 16.71 2.00 5.95
CA SER A 498 17.31 3.18 6.55
C SER A 498 17.04 3.31 8.06
N ASP A 499 16.09 2.53 8.58
CA ASP A 499 15.72 2.48 10.01
C ASP A 499 15.52 3.88 10.63
N GLY A 500 14.87 4.78 9.87
CA GLY A 500 14.61 6.15 10.29
C GLY A 500 15.74 7.15 10.01
N PHE A 501 16.84 6.74 9.39
CA PHE A 501 17.84 7.68 8.90
C PHE A 501 17.38 8.36 7.60
N GLY A 502 17.37 9.70 7.59
CA GLY A 502 17.00 10.50 6.43
C GLY A 502 15.55 10.96 6.46
N GLY A 503 15.13 11.66 5.43
CA GLY A 503 13.81 12.28 5.27
C GLY A 503 13.02 11.73 4.10
N GLY A 504 13.09 10.42 3.87
CA GLY A 504 12.37 9.74 2.79
C GLY A 504 12.14 8.26 3.06
N GLY A 505 11.33 7.60 2.24
CA GLY A 505 11.01 6.19 2.31
C GLY A 505 12.22 5.28 2.05
N ASP A 506 12.17 4.04 2.54
CA ASP A 506 13.27 3.10 2.41
C ASP A 506 13.37 2.52 1.00
N TYR A 507 12.29 1.93 0.54
CA TYR A 507 12.25 1.16 -0.71
C TYR A 507 13.38 0.13 -0.81
N ASP A 508 13.66 -0.51 0.35
CA ASP A 508 14.66 -1.56 0.50
C ASP A 508 14.30 -2.82 -0.29
N ASP A 509 15.32 -3.48 -0.81
CA ASP A 509 15.15 -4.76 -1.47
C ASP A 509 16.29 -5.72 -1.08
N ASP A 510 15.95 -6.98 -0.84
CA ASP A 510 16.86 -8.06 -0.48
C ASP A 510 17.00 -9.12 -1.60
N SER A 511 16.26 -8.96 -2.70
CA SER A 511 16.34 -9.76 -3.92
C SER A 511 16.37 -8.87 -5.16
N ILE A 512 17.02 -9.32 -6.20
CA ILE A 512 17.09 -8.60 -7.50
C ILE A 512 16.69 -9.50 -8.66
N SER A 513 16.13 -10.66 -8.37
CA SER A 513 15.83 -11.67 -9.40
C SER A 513 14.70 -11.24 -10.32
N ASP A 514 13.75 -10.52 -9.80
CA ASP A 514 12.57 -10.03 -10.49
C ASP A 514 12.87 -8.79 -11.33
N GLU A 515 13.70 -7.85 -10.85
CA GLU A 515 14.18 -6.73 -11.65
C GLU A 515 15.09 -7.22 -12.78
N LEU A 516 15.94 -8.22 -12.53
CA LEU A 516 16.73 -8.84 -13.59
C LEU A 516 15.84 -9.47 -14.65
N PHE A 517 14.76 -10.14 -14.21
CA PHE A 517 13.76 -10.73 -15.10
C PHE A 517 13.04 -9.65 -15.90
N TRP A 518 12.62 -8.54 -15.26
CA TRP A 518 11.97 -7.43 -15.94
C TRP A 518 12.90 -6.72 -16.92
N ALA A 519 14.12 -6.38 -16.54
CA ALA A 519 15.08 -5.74 -17.43
C ALA A 519 15.39 -6.61 -18.65
N ALA A 520 15.61 -7.92 -18.46
CA ALA A 520 15.80 -8.86 -19.56
C ALA A 520 14.57 -8.93 -20.48
N THR A 521 13.35 -8.89 -19.91
CA THR A 521 12.09 -8.86 -20.66
C THR A 521 12.03 -7.66 -21.58
N GLU A 522 12.19 -6.45 -21.03
CA GLU A 522 12.04 -5.23 -21.81
C GLU A 522 13.16 -5.06 -22.87
N LEU A 523 14.39 -5.44 -22.53
CA LEU A 523 15.50 -5.47 -23.48
C LEU A 523 15.25 -6.48 -24.60
N TYR A 524 14.70 -7.67 -24.29
CA TYR A 524 14.30 -8.64 -25.32
C TYR A 524 13.20 -8.10 -26.23
N LEU A 525 12.12 -7.59 -25.66
CA LEU A 525 10.99 -7.05 -26.43
C LEU A 525 11.40 -5.89 -27.34
N THR A 526 12.37 -5.08 -26.91
CA THR A 526 12.85 -3.92 -27.65
C THR A 526 13.87 -4.26 -28.73
N THR A 527 14.77 -5.22 -28.46
CA THR A 527 15.92 -5.49 -29.33
C THR A 527 15.84 -6.78 -30.13
N GLY A 528 15.00 -7.74 -29.70
CA GLY A 528 14.99 -9.09 -30.24
C GLY A 528 16.27 -9.91 -29.97
N ASN A 529 17.20 -9.42 -29.14
CA ASN A 529 18.48 -10.11 -28.91
C ASN A 529 18.29 -11.36 -28.04
N GLY A 530 18.68 -12.51 -28.59
CA GLY A 530 18.52 -13.83 -27.96
C GLY A 530 19.29 -14.01 -26.65
N GLU A 531 20.30 -13.20 -26.34
CA GLU A 531 21.00 -13.30 -25.05
C GLU A 531 20.08 -12.91 -23.87
N TYR A 532 19.20 -11.93 -24.04
CA TYR A 532 18.19 -11.61 -23.02
C TYR A 532 17.17 -12.75 -22.85
N LEU A 533 16.73 -13.37 -23.96
CA LEU A 533 15.85 -14.53 -23.87
C LEU A 533 16.52 -15.72 -23.16
N LYS A 534 17.81 -15.91 -23.36
CA LYS A 534 18.60 -16.93 -22.65
C LYS A 534 18.63 -16.63 -21.14
N THR A 535 18.82 -15.37 -20.74
CA THR A 535 18.76 -14.97 -19.34
C THR A 535 17.37 -15.23 -18.74
N LEU A 536 16.30 -14.88 -19.45
CA LEU A 536 14.93 -15.13 -19.04
C LEU A 536 14.67 -16.62 -18.77
N ARG A 537 15.05 -17.49 -19.71
CA ARG A 537 14.85 -18.94 -19.60
C ARG A 537 15.71 -19.59 -18.49
N ALA A 538 16.83 -18.98 -18.15
CA ALA A 538 17.69 -19.43 -17.05
C ALA A 538 17.18 -18.98 -15.67
N SER A 539 16.28 -17.99 -15.62
CA SER A 539 15.70 -17.51 -14.38
C SER A 539 14.69 -18.53 -13.80
N PRO A 540 14.73 -18.81 -12.50
CA PRO A 540 13.69 -19.62 -11.85
C PRO A 540 12.28 -19.02 -12.01
N LEU A 541 12.20 -17.71 -12.23
CA LEU A 541 10.92 -17.01 -12.48
C LEU A 541 10.30 -17.34 -13.83
N TRP A 542 11.04 -17.98 -14.77
CA TRP A 542 10.50 -18.33 -16.07
C TRP A 542 9.32 -19.32 -15.97
N GLU A 543 9.40 -20.30 -15.08
CA GLU A 543 8.38 -21.34 -14.87
C GLU A 543 7.55 -21.10 -13.60
N ALA A 544 7.97 -20.20 -12.70
CA ALA A 544 7.30 -19.93 -11.45
C ALA A 544 5.93 -19.26 -11.67
N ASP A 545 5.02 -19.47 -10.73
CA ASP A 545 3.87 -18.59 -10.55
C ASP A 545 4.37 -17.28 -9.95
N VAL A 546 4.33 -16.22 -10.76
CA VAL A 546 4.79 -14.88 -10.40
C VAL A 546 3.65 -13.95 -10.00
N PHE A 547 2.43 -14.47 -9.90
CA PHE A 547 1.27 -13.68 -9.55
C PHE A 547 0.75 -14.05 -8.17
N SER A 548 0.67 -13.08 -7.28
CA SER A 548 0.09 -13.23 -5.96
C SER A 548 -1.31 -12.62 -5.89
N PRO A 549 -2.29 -13.29 -5.29
CA PRO A 549 -3.59 -12.65 -5.03
C PRO A 549 -3.49 -11.52 -3.99
N GLY A 550 -2.38 -11.41 -3.26
CA GLY A 550 -2.03 -10.28 -2.38
C GLY A 550 -1.39 -9.11 -3.11
N GLY A 551 -1.54 -9.04 -4.43
CA GLY A 551 -0.97 -8.05 -5.33
C GLY A 551 -0.07 -8.71 -6.36
N ALA A 552 -0.42 -8.58 -7.65
CA ALA A 552 0.26 -9.29 -8.74
C ALA A 552 1.70 -8.80 -8.96
N PHE A 553 1.96 -7.58 -8.60
CA PHE A 553 3.29 -6.95 -8.61
C PHE A 553 3.26 -5.61 -7.86
N ASN A 554 4.41 -5.13 -7.46
CA ASN A 554 4.61 -3.82 -6.82
C ASN A 554 6.08 -3.40 -7.02
N TRP A 555 6.53 -2.34 -6.37
CA TRP A 555 7.90 -1.84 -6.50
C TRP A 555 8.98 -2.82 -5.98
N ARG A 556 8.62 -3.77 -5.12
CA ARG A 556 9.51 -4.77 -4.53
C ARG A 556 9.45 -6.13 -5.25
N ASP A 557 8.42 -6.36 -6.06
CA ASP A 557 8.26 -7.58 -6.86
C ASP A 557 7.64 -7.18 -8.20
N VAL A 558 8.49 -7.09 -9.21
CA VAL A 558 8.13 -6.67 -10.58
C VAL A 558 8.02 -7.84 -11.56
N ALA A 559 8.23 -9.08 -11.12
CA ALA A 559 8.17 -10.27 -11.99
C ALA A 559 6.80 -10.44 -12.68
N GLY A 560 5.71 -10.16 -11.95
CA GLY A 560 4.36 -10.21 -12.50
C GLY A 560 4.17 -9.22 -13.65
N PHE A 561 4.67 -7.99 -13.51
CA PHE A 561 4.63 -6.99 -14.59
C PHE A 561 5.41 -7.45 -15.83
N ALA A 562 6.63 -7.93 -15.64
CA ALA A 562 7.44 -8.51 -16.72
C ALA A 562 6.71 -9.66 -17.45
N ARG A 563 6.06 -10.55 -16.71
CA ARG A 563 5.27 -11.66 -17.27
C ARG A 563 4.11 -11.16 -18.13
N LEU A 564 3.41 -10.09 -17.70
CA LEU A 564 2.34 -9.47 -18.48
C LEU A 564 2.88 -8.88 -19.79
N GLN A 565 4.02 -8.18 -19.75
CA GLN A 565 4.67 -7.62 -20.94
C GLN A 565 5.05 -8.71 -21.95
N LEU A 566 5.64 -9.83 -21.50
CA LEU A 566 5.94 -10.97 -22.35
C LEU A 566 4.66 -11.60 -22.95
N ALA A 567 3.60 -11.74 -22.17
CA ALA A 567 2.34 -12.32 -22.63
C ALA A 567 1.67 -11.48 -23.73
N LEU A 568 1.66 -10.15 -23.53
CA LEU A 568 0.98 -9.22 -24.45
C LEU A 568 1.79 -8.90 -25.70
N TYR A 569 3.11 -8.80 -25.58
CA TYR A 569 3.98 -8.24 -26.63
C TYR A 569 5.08 -9.21 -27.12
N GLY A 570 5.23 -10.37 -26.51
CA GLY A 570 6.27 -11.35 -26.82
C GLY A 570 6.05 -12.14 -28.14
N ARG A 571 5.58 -11.48 -29.19
CA ARG A 571 5.25 -12.12 -30.49
C ARG A 571 6.44 -12.81 -31.17
N ALA A 572 7.67 -12.37 -30.86
CA ALA A 572 8.89 -12.98 -31.38
C ALA A 572 9.37 -14.21 -30.60
N LEU A 573 8.73 -14.53 -29.48
CA LEU A 573 9.02 -15.76 -28.73
C LEU A 573 8.67 -17.01 -29.54
N PRO A 574 9.36 -18.14 -29.34
CA PRO A 574 8.89 -19.44 -29.83
C PRO A 574 7.47 -19.76 -29.37
N ALA A 575 6.72 -20.44 -30.22
CA ALA A 575 5.29 -20.69 -29.98
C ALA A 575 5.01 -21.39 -28.63
N VAL A 576 5.87 -22.32 -28.22
CA VAL A 576 5.74 -23.03 -26.94
C VAL A 576 5.90 -22.08 -25.76
N ASP A 577 6.81 -21.11 -25.84
CA ASP A 577 7.02 -20.11 -24.80
C ASP A 577 5.85 -19.13 -24.72
N GLN A 578 5.35 -18.68 -25.90
CA GLN A 578 4.16 -17.83 -25.97
C GLN A 578 2.96 -18.51 -25.30
N GLU A 579 2.73 -19.79 -25.57
CA GLU A 579 1.65 -20.56 -24.96
C GLU A 579 1.81 -20.70 -23.45
N THR A 580 3.01 -21.04 -22.97
CA THR A 580 3.30 -21.18 -21.54
C THR A 580 3.06 -19.86 -20.79
N ILE A 581 3.63 -18.76 -21.29
CA ILE A 581 3.51 -17.44 -20.67
C ILE A 581 2.07 -16.94 -20.69
N ARG A 582 1.38 -17.09 -21.83
CA ARG A 582 -0.04 -16.75 -21.96
C ARG A 582 -0.90 -17.52 -20.96
N ASN A 583 -0.70 -18.83 -20.86
CA ASN A 583 -1.47 -19.69 -19.97
C ASN A 583 -1.23 -19.35 -18.49
N SER A 584 -0.03 -18.93 -18.09
CA SER A 584 0.23 -18.48 -16.72
C SER A 584 -0.63 -17.26 -16.36
N VAL A 585 -0.76 -16.27 -17.25
CA VAL A 585 -1.63 -15.09 -17.04
C VAL A 585 -3.11 -15.49 -16.95
N LEU A 586 -3.58 -16.34 -17.88
CA LEU A 586 -4.99 -16.77 -17.88
C LEU A 586 -5.34 -17.59 -16.62
N THR A 587 -4.44 -18.46 -16.17
CA THR A 587 -4.63 -19.25 -14.95
C THR A 587 -4.71 -18.35 -13.71
N SER A 588 -3.83 -17.38 -13.58
CA SER A 588 -3.85 -16.43 -12.46
C SER A 588 -5.09 -15.55 -12.49
N ALA A 589 -5.49 -15.06 -13.67
CA ALA A 589 -6.73 -14.30 -13.83
C ALA A 589 -7.97 -15.15 -13.46
N GLN A 590 -8.01 -16.43 -13.80
CA GLN A 590 -9.11 -17.33 -13.40
C GLN A 590 -9.12 -17.54 -11.88
N HIS A 591 -7.95 -17.62 -11.24
CA HIS A 591 -7.85 -17.70 -9.80
C HIS A 591 -8.40 -16.41 -9.14
N LEU A 592 -8.03 -15.23 -9.63
CA LEU A 592 -8.57 -13.95 -9.17
C LEU A 592 -10.08 -13.86 -9.28
N LEU A 593 -10.68 -14.33 -10.40
CA LEU A 593 -12.14 -14.40 -10.54
C LEU A 593 -12.78 -15.33 -9.51
N SER A 594 -12.15 -16.46 -9.21
CA SER A 594 -12.64 -17.40 -8.21
C SER A 594 -12.64 -16.77 -6.80
N LEU A 595 -11.60 -16.00 -6.47
CA LEU A 595 -11.56 -15.23 -5.23
C LEU A 595 -12.65 -14.16 -5.19
N GLN A 596 -12.83 -13.40 -6.28
CA GLN A 596 -13.84 -12.34 -6.38
C GLN A 596 -15.26 -12.86 -6.18
N GLN A 597 -15.58 -14.04 -6.72
CA GLN A 597 -16.88 -14.69 -6.57
C GLN A 597 -17.18 -15.10 -5.13
N ALA A 598 -16.15 -15.36 -4.33
CA ALA A 598 -16.26 -15.70 -2.93
C ALA A 598 -16.31 -14.46 -1.99
N GLU A 599 -16.23 -13.25 -2.55
CA GLU A 599 -16.14 -11.99 -1.79
C GLU A 599 -17.42 -11.15 -1.98
N PRO A 600 -18.07 -10.66 -0.90
CA PRO A 600 -19.34 -9.94 -1.01
C PRO A 600 -19.19 -8.53 -1.62
N PHE A 601 -18.00 -7.94 -1.56
CA PHE A 601 -17.70 -6.61 -2.07
C PHE A 601 -17.06 -6.63 -3.48
N GLY A 602 -16.87 -7.81 -4.08
CA GLY A 602 -16.28 -7.93 -5.42
C GLY A 602 -14.77 -7.70 -5.47
N ILE A 603 -14.08 -7.91 -4.37
CA ILE A 603 -12.63 -7.72 -4.23
C ILE A 603 -11.88 -8.77 -5.05
N VAL A 604 -10.87 -8.33 -5.79
CA VAL A 604 -9.88 -9.19 -6.49
C VAL A 604 -8.55 -9.24 -5.74
N TYR A 605 -8.60 -9.22 -4.41
CA TYR A 605 -7.42 -9.11 -3.57
C TYR A 605 -7.59 -10.00 -2.34
N ARG A 606 -6.59 -10.83 -2.07
CA ARG A 606 -6.51 -11.62 -0.86
C ARG A 606 -5.09 -11.55 -0.33
N PRO A 607 -4.82 -10.65 0.62
CA PRO A 607 -3.52 -10.56 1.23
C PRO A 607 -3.21 -11.82 2.03
N ASN A 608 -1.92 -12.13 2.17
CA ASN A 608 -1.48 -13.15 3.07
C ASN A 608 -2.00 -12.82 4.48
N GLU A 609 -2.48 -13.86 5.21
CA GLU A 609 -2.92 -13.71 6.60
C GLU A 609 -4.10 -12.74 6.81
N ARG A 610 -4.83 -12.40 5.74
CA ARG A 610 -5.96 -11.44 5.76
C ARG A 610 -5.56 -10.03 6.21
N ARG A 611 -4.28 -9.72 6.26
CA ARG A 611 -3.76 -8.41 6.65
C ARG A 611 -3.65 -7.51 5.43
N TYR A 612 -4.34 -6.36 5.48
CA TYR A 612 -4.24 -5.35 4.43
C TYR A 612 -2.98 -4.52 4.66
N ASP A 613 -2.13 -4.45 3.64
CA ASP A 613 -0.84 -3.78 3.68
C ASP A 613 -0.91 -2.33 3.20
N TRP A 614 0.14 -1.57 3.44
CA TRP A 614 0.29 -0.21 2.94
C TRP A 614 0.18 -0.19 1.41
N GLY A 615 -0.72 0.66 0.88
CA GLY A 615 -1.00 0.71 -0.55
C GLY A 615 -1.94 -0.39 -1.07
N SER A 616 -2.80 -0.98 -0.22
CA SER A 616 -3.69 -2.09 -0.59
C SER A 616 -4.57 -1.79 -1.82
N ASN A 617 -4.99 -0.54 -2.03
CA ASN A 617 -5.74 -0.16 -3.22
C ASN A 617 -4.92 -0.30 -4.51
N GLN A 618 -3.63 0.03 -4.47
CA GLN A 618 -2.72 -0.19 -5.59
C GLN A 618 -2.57 -1.69 -5.89
N LEU A 619 -2.42 -2.53 -4.86
CA LEU A 619 -2.31 -3.98 -5.02
C LEU A 619 -3.57 -4.58 -5.65
N MET A 620 -4.76 -4.07 -5.31
CA MET A 620 -6.01 -4.45 -5.99
C MET A 620 -6.02 -4.02 -7.46
N LEU A 621 -5.57 -2.80 -7.77
CA LEU A 621 -5.49 -2.32 -9.15
C LEU A 621 -4.52 -3.17 -9.99
N GLN A 622 -3.41 -3.64 -9.42
CA GLN A 622 -2.49 -4.54 -10.12
C GLN A 622 -3.15 -5.89 -10.48
N ASN A 623 -4.00 -6.42 -9.59
CA ASN A 623 -4.79 -7.60 -9.91
C ASN A 623 -5.84 -7.33 -11.01
N ILE A 624 -6.43 -6.13 -11.04
CA ILE A 624 -7.31 -5.71 -12.13
C ILE A 624 -6.52 -5.59 -13.45
N VAL A 625 -5.26 -5.17 -13.43
CA VAL A 625 -4.38 -5.17 -14.62
C VAL A 625 -4.18 -6.58 -15.16
N VAL A 626 -4.03 -7.61 -14.29
CA VAL A 626 -3.97 -9.03 -14.73
C VAL A 626 -5.27 -9.45 -15.42
N LEU A 627 -6.44 -9.10 -14.86
CA LEU A 627 -7.73 -9.38 -15.51
C LEU A 627 -7.86 -8.67 -16.85
N SER A 628 -7.38 -7.41 -16.93
CA SER A 628 -7.37 -6.64 -18.18
C SER A 628 -6.52 -7.31 -19.25
N ALA A 629 -5.32 -7.77 -18.88
CA ALA A 629 -4.42 -8.49 -19.77
C ALA A 629 -5.02 -9.84 -20.23
N ALA A 630 -5.68 -10.56 -19.32
CA ALA A 630 -6.36 -11.80 -19.66
C ALA A 630 -7.51 -11.59 -20.68
N TYR A 631 -8.26 -10.48 -20.54
CA TYR A 631 -9.25 -10.07 -21.54
C TYR A 631 -8.60 -9.77 -22.89
N ASP A 632 -7.55 -8.95 -22.92
CA ASP A 632 -6.83 -8.61 -24.15
C ASP A 632 -6.24 -9.84 -24.85
N LEU A 633 -5.78 -10.83 -24.09
CA LEU A 633 -5.23 -12.08 -24.60
C LEU A 633 -6.31 -13.05 -25.14
N SER A 634 -7.47 -13.14 -24.49
CA SER A 634 -8.46 -14.18 -24.76
C SER A 634 -9.72 -13.69 -25.49
N GLY A 635 -10.08 -12.43 -25.32
CA GLY A 635 -11.39 -11.87 -25.68
C GLY A 635 -12.55 -12.35 -24.80
N ASP A 636 -12.28 -13.11 -23.72
CA ASP A 636 -13.33 -13.62 -22.86
C ASP A 636 -13.83 -12.53 -21.90
N ARG A 637 -15.11 -12.18 -22.05
CA ARG A 637 -15.75 -11.10 -21.29
C ARG A 637 -15.78 -11.33 -19.78
N VAL A 638 -15.62 -12.56 -19.32
CA VAL A 638 -15.59 -12.85 -17.87
C VAL A 638 -14.47 -12.06 -17.16
N PHE A 639 -13.32 -11.91 -17.82
CA PHE A 639 -12.21 -11.11 -17.27
C PHE A 639 -12.49 -9.61 -17.29
N LEU A 640 -13.15 -9.11 -18.35
CA LEU A 640 -13.61 -7.72 -18.41
C LEU A 640 -14.62 -7.42 -17.30
N ASP A 641 -15.57 -8.31 -17.08
CA ASP A 641 -16.59 -8.14 -16.04
C ASP A 641 -15.98 -8.24 -14.64
N GLY A 642 -14.97 -9.10 -14.44
CA GLY A 642 -14.19 -9.14 -13.22
C GLY A 642 -13.40 -7.84 -12.95
N ALA A 643 -12.79 -7.27 -13.99
CA ALA A 643 -12.09 -5.98 -13.89
C ALA A 643 -13.06 -4.83 -13.51
N ARG A 644 -14.25 -4.80 -14.10
CA ARG A 644 -15.32 -3.83 -13.78
C ARG A 644 -15.75 -3.95 -12.32
N GLU A 645 -16.02 -5.15 -11.86
CA GLU A 645 -16.46 -5.42 -10.48
C GLU A 645 -15.35 -5.13 -9.46
N GLY A 646 -14.07 -5.40 -9.77
CA GLY A 646 -12.95 -5.01 -8.94
C GLY A 646 -12.84 -3.48 -8.78
N MET A 647 -13.14 -2.73 -9.83
CA MET A 647 -13.17 -1.27 -9.77
C MET A 647 -14.37 -0.73 -8.98
N ASP A 648 -15.48 -1.47 -8.89
CA ASP A 648 -16.62 -1.11 -8.03
C ASP A 648 -16.20 -1.01 -6.55
N TYR A 649 -15.27 -1.88 -6.09
CA TYR A 649 -14.71 -1.80 -4.75
C TYR A 649 -13.95 -0.48 -4.52
N ILE A 650 -13.09 -0.10 -5.42
CA ILE A 650 -12.30 1.16 -5.33
C ILE A 650 -13.25 2.38 -5.29
N LEU A 651 -14.37 2.32 -5.99
CA LEU A 651 -15.33 3.41 -6.14
C LEU A 651 -16.51 3.37 -5.12
N GLY A 652 -16.42 2.53 -4.08
CA GLY A 652 -17.35 2.63 -2.94
C GLY A 652 -18.16 1.39 -2.61
N ARG A 653 -18.16 0.33 -3.42
CA ARG A 653 -18.73 -0.96 -3.04
C ARG A 653 -17.76 -1.72 -2.14
N ASN A 654 -17.43 -1.16 -1.00
CA ASN A 654 -16.45 -1.68 -0.03
C ASN A 654 -16.98 -1.57 1.40
N ALA A 655 -16.29 -2.12 2.36
CA ALA A 655 -16.71 -2.14 3.76
C ALA A 655 -16.95 -0.73 4.34
N MET A 656 -16.20 0.27 3.89
CA MET A 656 -16.33 1.66 4.33
C MET A 656 -17.46 2.42 3.60
N GLY A 657 -17.92 1.93 2.43
CA GLY A 657 -18.82 2.66 1.55
C GLY A 657 -18.22 4.00 1.10
N LEU A 658 -16.92 4.02 0.85
CA LEU A 658 -16.12 5.19 0.49
C LEU A 658 -15.48 4.96 -0.87
N SER A 659 -15.63 5.89 -1.81
CA SER A 659 -14.74 5.90 -2.98
C SER A 659 -13.34 6.29 -2.52
N TYR A 660 -12.33 5.52 -2.88
CA TYR A 660 -10.92 5.83 -2.54
C TYR A 660 -10.26 6.79 -3.52
N ILE A 661 -11.03 7.37 -4.46
CA ILE A 661 -10.54 8.32 -5.45
C ILE A 661 -11.11 9.71 -5.15
N THR A 662 -10.25 10.68 -4.88
CA THR A 662 -10.64 12.06 -4.60
C THR A 662 -11.51 12.63 -5.73
N GLY A 663 -12.65 13.22 -5.36
CA GLY A 663 -13.59 13.86 -6.30
C GLY A 663 -14.47 12.90 -7.09
N TYR A 664 -14.43 11.60 -6.79
CA TYR A 664 -15.30 10.58 -7.38
C TYR A 664 -16.18 9.95 -6.31
N GLY A 665 -17.49 9.99 -6.53
CA GLY A 665 -18.50 9.57 -5.54
C GLY A 665 -18.95 10.69 -4.61
N SER A 666 -19.96 10.41 -3.81
CA SER A 666 -20.51 11.33 -2.80
C SER A 666 -19.62 11.42 -1.55
N ARG A 667 -18.82 10.41 -1.32
CA ARG A 667 -17.86 10.28 -0.22
C ARG A 667 -16.54 9.82 -0.77
N SER A 668 -15.51 10.69 -0.67
CA SER A 668 -14.15 10.41 -1.11
C SER A 668 -13.14 11.10 -0.20
N PRO A 669 -11.87 10.66 -0.20
CA PRO A 669 -10.81 11.27 0.60
C PRO A 669 -10.67 12.77 0.35
N GLN A 670 -10.46 13.52 1.44
CA GLN A 670 -10.25 14.97 1.40
C GLN A 670 -8.91 15.37 2.04
N ASN A 671 -8.34 14.50 2.89
CA ASN A 671 -7.19 14.80 3.73
C ASN A 671 -6.08 13.76 3.53
N GLN A 672 -5.82 13.38 2.27
CA GLN A 672 -4.72 12.44 1.97
C GLN A 672 -3.39 13.03 2.43
N HIS A 673 -2.52 12.19 2.97
CA HIS A 673 -1.21 12.60 3.47
C HIS A 673 -0.35 13.16 2.33
N SER A 674 -0.03 14.44 2.47
CA SER A 674 0.91 15.16 1.59
C SER A 674 1.34 16.45 2.28
N ARG A 675 2.58 16.87 2.04
CA ARG A 675 3.11 18.11 2.58
C ARG A 675 2.53 19.36 1.94
N TRP A 676 2.08 19.31 0.70
CA TRP A 676 1.56 20.47 -0.05
C TRP A 676 0.07 20.41 -0.36
N TYR A 677 -0.60 19.28 -0.19
CA TYR A 677 -2.06 19.15 -0.19
C TYR A 677 -2.57 19.02 1.24
N ALA A 678 -2.36 20.05 2.03
CA ALA A 678 -2.46 19.97 3.48
C ALA A 678 -3.57 20.86 4.06
N ARG A 679 -4.75 20.94 3.41
CA ARG A 679 -5.86 21.79 3.85
C ARG A 679 -6.32 21.55 5.28
N GLN A 680 -6.22 20.34 5.78
CA GLN A 680 -6.56 20.02 7.16
C GLN A 680 -5.64 20.75 8.16
N ARG A 681 -4.40 21.05 7.77
CA ARG A 681 -3.39 21.76 8.57
C ARG A 681 -3.36 23.27 8.30
N ASP A 682 -3.54 23.65 7.03
CA ASP A 682 -3.61 25.03 6.57
C ASP A 682 -4.76 25.20 5.57
N PRO A 683 -5.85 25.91 5.97
CA PRO A 683 -7.00 26.12 5.10
C PRO A 683 -6.72 26.87 3.79
N GLN A 684 -5.54 27.49 3.64
CA GLN A 684 -5.12 28.15 2.43
C GLN A 684 -4.57 27.17 1.37
N LEU A 685 -4.17 25.97 1.82
CA LEU A 685 -3.69 24.92 0.93
C LEU A 685 -4.86 24.09 0.36
N PRO A 686 -4.69 23.48 -0.80
CA PRO A 686 -5.72 22.64 -1.40
C PRO A 686 -5.79 21.26 -0.72
N ASN A 687 -6.91 20.57 -0.94
CA ASN A 687 -6.98 19.12 -0.85
C ASN A 687 -6.23 18.49 -2.04
N PRO A 688 -5.90 17.18 -1.98
CA PRO A 688 -5.34 16.48 -3.14
C PRO A 688 -6.20 16.64 -4.40
N PRO A 689 -5.58 16.63 -5.60
CA PRO A 689 -6.30 16.80 -6.85
C PRO A 689 -7.34 15.71 -7.12
N VAL A 690 -8.38 16.06 -7.87
CA VAL A 690 -9.36 15.09 -8.38
C VAL A 690 -8.63 14.02 -9.20
N GLY A 691 -8.97 12.76 -8.96
CA GLY A 691 -8.29 11.61 -9.56
C GLY A 691 -7.12 11.06 -8.73
N SER A 692 -6.88 11.62 -7.53
CA SER A 692 -5.89 11.08 -6.58
C SER A 692 -6.42 9.82 -5.91
N LEU A 693 -5.66 8.73 -5.92
CA LEU A 693 -5.96 7.48 -5.22
C LEU A 693 -5.39 7.53 -3.81
N ALA A 694 -6.19 7.20 -2.80
CA ALA A 694 -5.72 6.96 -1.44
C ALA A 694 -5.12 5.55 -1.32
N GLY A 695 -4.13 5.38 -0.43
CA GLY A 695 -3.46 4.10 -0.19
C GLY A 695 -4.39 2.93 0.11
N GLY A 696 -5.47 3.18 0.85
CA GLY A 696 -6.48 2.18 1.19
C GLY A 696 -6.30 1.57 2.58
N PRO A 697 -7.17 0.63 2.96
CA PRO A 697 -7.09 -0.03 4.26
C PRO A 697 -5.70 -0.59 4.55
N ASN A 698 -5.21 -0.34 5.78
CA ASN A 698 -3.93 -0.85 6.25
C ASN A 698 -4.05 -1.31 7.71
N SER A 699 -3.87 -2.59 7.95
CA SER A 699 -3.96 -3.20 9.28
C SER A 699 -2.60 -3.37 9.97
N THR A 700 -1.54 -2.70 9.49
CA THR A 700 -0.20 -2.74 10.10
C THR A 700 0.04 -1.63 11.13
N PHE A 701 -0.84 -0.63 11.20
CA PHE A 701 -0.83 0.49 12.16
C PHE A 701 0.52 1.20 12.29
N VAL A 702 1.10 1.57 11.14
CA VAL A 702 2.45 2.17 11.09
C VAL A 702 2.50 3.61 11.60
N ASP A 703 1.36 4.32 11.64
CA ASP A 703 1.25 5.70 12.11
C ASP A 703 0.48 5.83 13.44
N ASP A 704 0.63 6.97 14.13
CA ASP A 704 0.03 7.21 15.44
C ASP A 704 -1.49 7.29 15.37
N ILE A 705 -2.04 7.86 14.29
CA ILE A 705 -3.50 7.96 14.09
C ILE A 705 -4.11 6.58 13.92
N ALA A 706 -3.45 5.70 13.15
CA ALA A 706 -3.88 4.32 13.03
C ALA A 706 -3.84 3.58 14.37
N ARG A 707 -2.75 3.73 15.12
CA ARG A 707 -2.62 3.16 16.48
C ARG A 707 -3.67 3.67 17.45
N GLU A 708 -4.06 4.95 17.36
CA GLU A 708 -5.05 5.56 18.24
C GLU A 708 -6.48 5.17 17.85
N ARG A 709 -6.83 5.24 16.55
CA ARG A 709 -8.23 5.22 16.10
C ARG A 709 -8.67 3.92 15.46
N LEU A 710 -7.72 3.07 15.01
CA LEU A 710 -8.03 1.90 14.19
C LEU A 710 -7.76 0.56 14.90
N ARG A 711 -7.25 0.56 16.11
CA ARG A 711 -7.04 -0.71 16.85
C ARG A 711 -8.32 -1.51 16.95
N GLY A 712 -8.26 -2.78 16.51
CA GLY A 712 -9.39 -3.69 16.45
C GLY A 712 -10.36 -3.43 15.29
N CYS A 713 -9.98 -2.65 14.27
CA CYS A 713 -10.72 -2.58 13.02
C CYS A 713 -10.70 -3.93 12.31
N ALA A 714 -11.78 -4.26 11.61
CA ALA A 714 -11.74 -5.33 10.64
C ALA A 714 -10.84 -4.90 9.45
N PRO A 715 -10.04 -5.80 8.84
CA PRO A 715 -8.99 -5.42 7.88
C PRO A 715 -9.42 -4.43 6.78
N GLN A 716 -10.59 -4.62 6.17
CA GLN A 716 -11.13 -3.70 5.16
C GLN A 716 -11.58 -2.34 5.73
N THR A 717 -11.66 -2.18 7.05
CA THR A 717 -12.11 -0.95 7.70
C THR A 717 -10.97 -0.18 8.37
N CYS A 718 -9.73 -0.67 8.24
CA CYS A 718 -8.54 -0.04 8.80
C CYS A 718 -8.07 1.15 7.94
N TYR A 719 -8.94 2.13 7.76
CA TYR A 719 -8.71 3.34 6.98
C TYR A 719 -9.30 4.56 7.70
N VAL A 720 -8.60 5.69 7.67
CA VAL A 720 -9.13 6.97 8.15
C VAL A 720 -8.66 8.11 7.24
N ASP A 721 -9.59 9.01 6.87
CA ASP A 721 -9.28 10.20 6.07
C ASP A 721 -8.73 11.31 6.99
N ASP A 722 -7.45 11.20 7.33
CA ASP A 722 -6.70 12.15 8.14
C ASP A 722 -5.29 12.32 7.56
N ILE A 723 -4.79 13.54 7.50
CA ILE A 723 -3.48 13.85 6.89
C ILE A 723 -2.32 13.18 7.62
N GLU A 724 -2.47 12.85 8.90
CA GLU A 724 -1.43 12.16 9.66
C GLU A 724 -1.52 10.63 9.57
N ALA A 725 -2.57 10.09 8.93
CA ALA A 725 -2.75 8.67 8.71
C ALA A 725 -2.03 8.20 7.43
N TYR A 726 -0.72 8.42 7.35
CA TYR A 726 0.04 8.10 6.14
C TYR A 726 -0.02 6.63 5.77
N GLY A 727 -0.08 5.72 6.72
CA GLY A 727 -0.15 4.28 6.45
C GLY A 727 -1.37 3.83 5.65
N SER A 728 -2.50 4.56 5.70
CA SER A 728 -3.71 4.21 4.98
C SER A 728 -4.18 5.27 3.98
N ASN A 729 -3.81 6.54 4.20
CA ASN A 729 -4.37 7.68 3.46
C ASN A 729 -3.33 8.49 2.67
N GLU A 730 -2.17 7.93 2.37
CA GLU A 730 -1.15 8.59 1.55
C GLU A 730 -1.52 8.56 0.07
N ILE A 731 -0.86 9.43 -0.72
CA ILE A 731 -0.83 9.43 -2.18
C ILE A 731 0.52 8.86 -2.65
N ALA A 732 0.57 8.23 -3.84
CA ALA A 732 1.85 7.88 -4.46
C ALA A 732 1.75 7.73 -5.98
N ILE A 733 2.86 8.00 -6.69
CA ILE A 733 2.92 7.91 -8.15
C ILE A 733 2.69 6.48 -8.64
N ASN A 734 3.29 5.50 -7.99
CA ASN A 734 3.14 4.08 -8.32
C ASN A 734 1.77 3.50 -7.95
N TRP A 735 0.95 4.24 -7.18
CA TRP A 735 -0.46 3.89 -6.92
C TRP A 735 -1.40 4.52 -7.95
N ASN A 736 -1.10 5.73 -8.37
CA ASN A 736 -1.92 6.44 -9.37
C ASN A 736 -1.68 5.92 -10.80
N ALA A 737 -0.48 5.38 -11.10
CA ALA A 737 -0.16 4.82 -12.42
C ALA A 737 -1.06 3.63 -12.81
N PRO A 738 -1.28 2.58 -11.98
CA PRO A 738 -2.25 1.54 -12.31
C PRO A 738 -3.69 2.06 -12.39
N LEU A 739 -4.05 3.13 -11.67
CA LEU A 739 -5.36 3.77 -11.84
C LEU A 739 -5.51 4.35 -13.25
N VAL A 740 -4.48 5.00 -13.79
CA VAL A 740 -4.47 5.48 -15.19
C VAL A 740 -4.66 4.32 -16.17
N TYR A 741 -3.94 3.21 -15.97
CA TYR A 741 -4.05 2.01 -16.81
C TYR A 741 -5.48 1.44 -16.76
N VAL A 742 -6.01 1.18 -15.57
CA VAL A 742 -7.34 0.55 -15.40
C VAL A 742 -8.46 1.49 -15.90
N ALA A 743 -8.39 2.78 -15.59
CA ALA A 743 -9.37 3.76 -16.08
C ALA A 743 -9.34 3.85 -17.62
N SER A 744 -8.16 3.78 -18.24
CA SER A 744 -8.01 3.75 -19.70
C SER A 744 -8.59 2.46 -20.29
N PHE A 745 -8.28 1.31 -19.68
CA PHE A 745 -8.85 0.02 -20.07
C PHE A 745 -10.38 0.04 -20.06
N LEU A 746 -10.99 0.46 -18.93
CA LEU A 746 -12.45 0.46 -18.76
C LEU A 746 -13.15 1.51 -19.62
N ALA A 747 -12.48 2.61 -19.97
CA ALA A 747 -13.00 3.62 -20.89
C ALA A 747 -13.00 3.13 -22.35
N ASP A 748 -12.12 2.20 -22.70
CA ASP A 748 -11.94 1.68 -24.06
C ASP A 748 -12.65 0.34 -24.30
N ALA A 749 -12.80 -0.51 -23.26
CA ALA A 749 -13.37 -1.86 -23.37
C ALA A 749 -14.90 -1.80 -23.41
N ARG A 750 -15.47 -2.18 -24.56
CA ARG A 750 -16.92 -2.19 -24.84
C ARG A 750 -17.48 -3.58 -24.99
#